data_fd08429edf8b7ed135ea058c791d3b2c
#
_entry.id   fd08429edf8b7ed135ea058c791d3b2c
#
_cell.length_a   1.000
_cell.length_b   1.000
_cell.length_c   1.000
_cell.angle_alpha   90.00
_cell.angle_beta   90.00
_cell.angle_gamma   90.00
#
_symmetry.space_group_name_H-M   'P 1'
#
loop_
_entity.id
_entity.type
_entity.pdbx_description
1 polymer ?
#
loop_
_entity_poly.entity_id
_entity_poly.type
_entity_poly.pdbx_seq_one_letter_code
_entity_poly.pdbx_strand_id
1 'polypeptide(L)'
;MSFFSTAVSFLALPFATASYRNDLRRTLLALGADIVLALFVLVGATLVTVLPSLPAFDVVTDYRPKIPLRIYTADGALLGEFGDEHRDFTPIGEIPPVLKEALLAIEDARFYEHSGVDYRGVLRALVADLSGGFRQGASTITMQVARTFFLSREKTVKRKLTEVVLAYRIESALSKDRILELYMNQIYLGQRTHGFASAARTYFNKRLPELTLAEAAMLAGIPQNPAKHNPAVNPLRAKARQELVLKRMLQLGKITQAQHDEAVGQALTIGHRLQFEAHADHVAELVRQELHAQYQGDTYTRGFNVYTTLDKAEQNAAYDAVRRNVLAYDQRHGYRGPEAFVELPDNAEERDEAIERTLARHPGSDNLIAAVVTEVSAKRVRAEPASGDTLEIKGDGLRFAARALQANAKMDLKIRVGSVVRASQDGKGRWSISQMPEVDAAFVAINAEDGAYRALVGGFDFSRNQFNHVTRAWRQPGSSIKPFVYSAALEKGFSPATLMNDAPLSLPGGADGQPWEPRNDDGFDGPISLREALARSKNVIAVRLLQAISPPYARDYLQRFGFDAAKHPANLTMTLGSGSVTPLQMATAYAVFANGGFKVSPRLIEKITDARGNVLWQAPPPPPRQDEQRVIDARNAFIIDSMLREVVSRGTGAQASQRLARSDLAGKTGTTSDAVDGWFAGYAGNVVAVAWMGHDQPKSLGGREFGATLALPIWIDYMRQALSGKPISERKPPPGVSVVDGDWVYDEFKGDDGVKTLDVEVSPLKSIFDAIRKAFGG
;
A
#
# COMPACT_ATOMS: atom_id res chain seq x y z
N MET A 1 -38.19 45.22 20.93
CA MET A 1 -38.09 46.49 20.15
C MET A 1 -38.75 47.69 20.84
N SER A 2 -39.38 47.57 22.01
CA SER A 2 -40.06 48.73 22.68
C SER A 2 -39.24 49.43 23.77
N PHE A 3 -38.16 48.84 24.28
CA PHE A 3 -37.33 49.42 25.33
C PHE A 3 -36.26 50.43 24.86
N PHE A 4 -35.79 50.30 23.60
CA PHE A 4 -34.77 51.20 23.05
C PHE A 4 -35.34 52.52 22.50
N SER A 5 -36.60 52.53 22.09
CA SER A 5 -37.30 53.72 21.61
C SER A 5 -37.54 54.79 22.74
N THR A 6 -37.73 54.29 23.94
CA THR A 6 -37.98 55.19 25.11
C THR A 6 -36.69 55.86 25.63
N ALA A 7 -35.54 55.19 25.51
CA ALA A 7 -34.26 55.75 25.96
C ALA A 7 -33.71 56.86 25.05
N VAL A 8 -33.97 56.79 23.72
CA VAL A 8 -33.50 57.82 22.77
C VAL A 8 -34.37 59.09 22.81
N SER A 9 -35.66 58.98 23.15
CA SER A 9 -36.55 60.13 23.30
C SER A 9 -36.23 60.96 24.55
N PHE A 10 -35.56 60.39 25.55
CA PHE A 10 -35.15 61.11 26.80
C PHE A 10 -33.87 61.91 26.64
N LEU A 11 -33.07 61.73 25.63
CA LEU A 11 -31.80 62.44 25.38
C LEU A 11 -31.99 63.82 24.65
N ALA A 12 -33.19 64.14 24.22
CA ALA A 12 -33.47 65.31 23.39
C ALA A 12 -34.20 66.47 24.13
N LEU A 13 -34.15 66.49 25.46
CA LEU A 13 -34.76 67.60 26.24
C LEU A 13 -33.70 68.62 26.72
N PRO A 14 -33.72 69.89 26.21
CA PRO A 14 -32.64 70.87 26.48
C PRO A 14 -32.77 71.70 27.78
N PHE A 15 -33.65 71.46 28.70
CA PHE A 15 -33.73 72.18 29.95
C PHE A 15 -34.22 71.32 31.13
N ALA A 16 -33.29 70.57 31.73
CA ALA A 16 -33.56 69.99 33.06
C ALA A 16 -33.03 70.87 34.17
N THR A 17 -33.87 71.19 35.16
CA THR A 17 -33.52 71.90 36.39
C THR A 17 -32.45 71.11 37.18
N ALA A 18 -31.66 71.75 38.06
CA ALA A 18 -30.60 71.10 38.85
C ALA A 18 -31.10 69.90 39.66
N SER A 19 -32.37 69.90 40.10
CA SER A 19 -33.03 68.78 40.77
C SER A 19 -33.14 67.52 39.85
N TYR A 20 -33.58 67.70 38.60
CA TYR A 20 -33.74 66.59 37.62
C TYR A 20 -32.40 65.97 37.22
N ARG A 21 -31.35 66.79 37.19
CA ARG A 21 -29.98 66.25 36.95
C ARG A 21 -29.46 65.41 38.12
N ASN A 22 -29.82 65.77 39.36
CA ASN A 22 -29.42 64.90 40.51
C ASN A 22 -30.21 63.65 40.60
N ASP A 23 -31.50 63.62 40.24
CA ASP A 23 -32.32 62.41 40.20
C ASP A 23 -31.92 61.54 39.04
N LEU A 24 -31.60 62.12 37.89
CA LEU A 24 -31.06 61.35 36.75
C LEU A 24 -29.68 60.65 37.06
N ARG A 25 -28.78 61.41 37.75
CA ARG A 25 -27.51 60.87 38.25
C ARG A 25 -27.71 59.75 39.26
N ARG A 26 -28.64 59.85 40.20
CA ARG A 26 -28.96 58.84 41.19
C ARG A 26 -29.56 57.61 40.50
N THR A 27 -30.42 57.76 39.53
CA THR A 27 -31.03 56.71 38.77
C THR A 27 -29.98 55.98 37.91
N LEU A 28 -29.05 56.67 37.25
CA LEU A 28 -27.97 56.12 36.50
C LEU A 28 -26.96 55.41 37.41
N LEU A 29 -26.68 55.90 38.60
CA LEU A 29 -25.82 55.25 39.59
C LEU A 29 -26.48 53.96 40.14
N ALA A 30 -27.79 54.01 40.44
CA ALA A 30 -28.55 52.83 40.86
C ALA A 30 -28.61 51.79 39.77
N LEU A 31 -28.90 52.17 38.51
CA LEU A 31 -28.86 51.26 37.37
C LEU A 31 -27.46 50.64 37.15
N GLY A 32 -26.41 51.45 37.33
CA GLY A 32 -25.03 50.97 37.28
C GLY A 32 -24.71 49.96 38.40
N ALA A 33 -25.22 50.26 39.65
CA ALA A 33 -25.06 49.34 40.78
C ALA A 33 -25.83 48.00 40.56
N ASP A 34 -27.06 48.07 40.02
CA ASP A 34 -27.86 46.88 39.68
C ASP A 34 -27.22 46.06 38.59
N ILE A 35 -26.64 46.66 37.57
CA ILE A 35 -25.87 45.97 36.51
C ILE A 35 -24.64 45.31 37.12
N VAL A 36 -23.88 45.97 38.01
CA VAL A 36 -22.73 45.39 38.70
C VAL A 36 -23.13 44.23 39.59
N LEU A 37 -24.23 44.37 40.36
CA LEU A 37 -24.76 43.29 41.19
C LEU A 37 -25.24 42.09 40.36
N ALA A 38 -25.96 42.34 39.27
CA ALA A 38 -26.40 41.30 38.35
C ALA A 38 -25.21 40.58 37.72
N LEU A 39 -24.16 41.30 37.36
CA LEU A 39 -22.91 40.72 36.87
C LEU A 39 -22.22 39.88 37.94
N PHE A 40 -22.19 40.34 39.19
CA PHE A 40 -21.60 39.62 40.31
C PHE A 40 -22.36 38.30 40.63
N VAL A 41 -23.69 38.35 40.58
CA VAL A 41 -24.55 37.18 40.75
C VAL A 41 -24.37 36.20 39.59
N LEU A 42 -24.28 36.71 38.38
CA LEU A 42 -24.03 35.88 37.18
C LEU A 42 -22.66 35.18 37.24
N VAL A 43 -21.62 35.93 37.64
CA VAL A 43 -20.28 35.36 37.84
C VAL A 43 -20.28 34.32 38.96
N GLY A 44 -20.91 34.63 40.12
CA GLY A 44 -21.05 33.69 41.22
C GLY A 44 -21.80 32.42 40.85
N ALA A 45 -22.94 32.55 40.19
CA ALA A 45 -23.72 31.42 39.70
C ALA A 45 -22.94 30.58 38.68
N THR A 46 -22.17 31.23 37.78
CA THR A 46 -21.29 30.56 36.82
C THR A 46 -20.20 29.77 37.54
N LEU A 47 -19.53 30.36 38.54
CA LEU A 47 -18.49 29.67 39.30
C LEU A 47 -19.06 28.47 40.07
N VAL A 48 -20.19 28.62 40.76
CA VAL A 48 -20.82 27.52 41.51
C VAL A 48 -21.28 26.38 40.61
N THR A 49 -21.75 26.65 39.39
CA THR A 49 -22.24 25.63 38.46
C THR A 49 -21.14 24.99 37.60
N VAL A 50 -20.04 25.71 37.35
CA VAL A 50 -18.97 25.24 36.46
C VAL A 50 -17.81 24.60 37.23
N LEU A 51 -17.39 25.15 38.38
CA LEU A 51 -16.24 24.67 39.17
C LEU A 51 -16.31 23.16 39.52
N PRO A 52 -17.47 22.65 40.00
CA PRO A 52 -17.55 21.20 40.36
C PRO A 52 -17.53 20.28 39.13
N SER A 53 -17.82 20.81 37.93
CA SER A 53 -17.87 20.05 36.70
C SER A 53 -16.58 20.16 35.86
N LEU A 54 -15.55 20.81 36.39
CA LEU A 54 -14.28 20.93 35.68
C LEU A 54 -13.51 19.61 35.67
N PRO A 55 -13.01 19.17 34.49
CA PRO A 55 -12.19 17.99 34.38
C PRO A 55 -10.82 18.13 35.04
N ALA A 56 -10.15 16.99 35.29
CA ALA A 56 -8.80 16.96 35.80
C ALA A 56 -7.84 17.71 34.86
N PHE A 57 -6.94 18.52 35.45
CA PHE A 57 -6.09 19.43 34.70
C PHE A 57 -4.81 18.78 34.16
N ASP A 58 -4.48 17.59 34.67
CA ASP A 58 -3.27 16.83 34.34
C ASP A 58 -3.16 16.49 32.84
N VAL A 59 -4.29 16.42 32.14
CA VAL A 59 -4.37 16.14 30.70
C VAL A 59 -3.62 17.18 29.85
N VAL A 60 -3.49 18.43 30.31
CA VAL A 60 -2.80 19.50 29.57
C VAL A 60 -1.36 19.67 30.02
N THR A 61 -1.08 19.42 31.32
CA THR A 61 0.27 19.54 31.90
C THR A 61 1.17 18.37 31.52
N ASP A 62 0.65 17.14 31.47
CA ASP A 62 1.37 15.92 31.05
C ASP A 62 0.84 15.37 29.70
N TYR A 63 0.56 16.28 28.77
CA TYR A 63 0.06 15.90 27.46
C TYR A 63 1.10 15.11 26.68
N ARG A 64 0.78 13.85 26.40
CA ARG A 64 1.51 12.97 25.48
C ARG A 64 0.70 12.81 24.21
N PRO A 65 1.16 13.37 23.07
CA PRO A 65 0.47 13.21 21.82
C PRO A 65 0.42 11.72 21.41
N LYS A 66 -0.73 11.27 20.92
CA LYS A 66 -0.83 9.97 20.27
C LYS A 66 -0.05 10.04 18.95
N ILE A 67 1.08 9.37 18.87
CA ILE A 67 1.93 9.36 17.69
C ILE A 67 1.64 8.06 16.92
N PRO A 68 1.34 8.14 15.61
CA PRO A 68 1.00 6.97 14.81
C PRO A 68 2.17 6.00 14.65
N LEU A 69 1.87 4.75 14.33
CA LEU A 69 2.82 3.77 13.84
C LEU A 69 3.28 4.16 12.45
N ARG A 70 4.58 4.21 12.21
CA ARG A 70 5.20 4.42 10.89
C ARG A 70 6.03 3.24 10.48
N ILE A 71 5.93 2.86 9.21
CA ILE A 71 6.60 1.71 8.64
C ILE A 71 7.47 2.18 7.48
N TYR A 72 8.72 1.75 7.47
CA TYR A 72 9.75 2.18 6.53
C TYR A 72 10.39 0.98 5.84
N THR A 73 10.94 1.21 4.64
CA THR A 73 11.91 0.32 4.02
C THR A 73 13.23 0.32 4.79
N ALA A 74 14.14 -0.58 4.45
CA ALA A 74 15.49 -0.61 5.00
C ALA A 74 16.29 0.67 4.69
N ASP A 75 16.07 1.27 3.52
CA ASP A 75 16.66 2.53 3.06
C ASP A 75 15.89 3.79 3.52
N GLY A 76 14.87 3.63 4.39
CA GLY A 76 14.21 4.72 5.10
C GLY A 76 13.02 5.37 4.38
N ALA A 77 12.54 4.80 3.27
CA ALA A 77 11.34 5.28 2.59
C ALA A 77 10.08 4.90 3.37
N LEU A 78 9.13 5.83 3.51
CA LEU A 78 7.87 5.59 4.21
C LEU A 78 6.93 4.70 3.39
N LEU A 79 6.52 3.56 3.97
CA LEU A 79 5.59 2.58 3.39
C LEU A 79 4.15 2.75 3.87
N GLY A 80 3.97 3.16 5.12
CA GLY A 80 2.65 3.27 5.72
C GLY A 80 2.66 4.01 7.04
N GLU A 81 1.52 4.62 7.37
CA GLU A 81 1.27 5.26 8.65
C GLU A 81 -0.11 4.83 9.16
N PHE A 82 -0.16 4.35 10.41
CA PHE A 82 -1.38 3.84 11.04
C PHE A 82 -1.63 4.52 12.37
N GLY A 83 -2.80 5.11 12.49
CA GLY A 83 -3.30 5.80 13.66
C GLY A 83 -4.64 6.46 13.34
N ASP A 84 -5.42 6.77 14.39
CA ASP A 84 -6.70 7.47 14.22
C ASP A 84 -6.49 8.90 13.70
N GLU A 85 -5.30 9.45 13.95
CA GLU A 85 -4.95 10.84 13.69
C GLU A 85 -3.52 10.92 13.12
N HIS A 86 -3.35 11.67 12.05
CA HIS A 86 -2.02 12.03 11.55
C HIS A 86 -1.47 13.15 12.43
N ARG A 87 -0.43 12.87 13.24
CA ARG A 87 0.21 13.83 14.14
C ARG A 87 1.71 13.78 14.07
N ASP A 88 2.29 14.98 13.89
CA ASP A 88 3.70 15.25 14.06
C ASP A 88 3.85 16.32 15.12
N PHE A 89 4.38 15.95 16.29
CA PHE A 89 4.63 16.94 17.33
C PHE A 89 5.86 17.77 16.98
N THR A 90 5.70 19.10 17.06
CA THR A 90 6.79 20.06 16.78
C THR A 90 6.89 21.04 17.95
N PRO A 91 8.04 21.13 18.63
CA PRO A 91 8.29 22.14 19.66
C PRO A 91 8.10 23.55 19.11
N ILE A 92 7.61 24.49 19.95
CA ILE A 92 7.31 25.86 19.53
C ILE A 92 8.51 26.60 18.91
N GLY A 93 9.73 26.27 19.37
CA GLY A 93 10.96 26.84 18.82
C GLY A 93 11.29 26.39 17.40
N GLU A 94 10.78 25.24 16.96
CA GLU A 94 10.97 24.70 15.62
C GLU A 94 9.88 25.10 14.63
N ILE A 95 8.79 25.71 15.11
CA ILE A 95 7.72 26.21 14.26
C ILE A 95 8.14 27.56 13.63
N PRO A 96 8.10 27.70 12.29
CA PRO A 96 8.53 28.90 11.59
C PRO A 96 7.78 30.16 12.07
N PRO A 97 8.47 31.29 12.25
CA PRO A 97 7.84 32.56 12.66
C PRO A 97 6.69 32.97 11.72
N VAL A 98 6.85 32.81 10.41
CA VAL A 98 5.83 33.15 9.40
C VAL A 98 4.51 32.43 9.64
N LEU A 99 4.55 31.16 10.03
CA LEU A 99 3.34 30.38 10.31
C LEU A 99 2.68 30.80 11.63
N LYS A 100 3.48 31.07 12.67
CA LYS A 100 2.98 31.63 13.95
C LYS A 100 2.29 32.96 13.74
N GLU A 101 2.91 33.85 12.99
CA GLU A 101 2.37 35.19 12.70
C GLU A 101 1.11 35.11 11.82
N ALA A 102 1.05 34.24 10.82
CA ALA A 102 -0.14 34.05 10.01
C ALA A 102 -1.33 33.55 10.85
N LEU A 103 -1.08 32.56 11.72
CA LEU A 103 -2.08 32.01 12.62
C LEU A 103 -2.58 33.09 13.63
N LEU A 104 -1.67 33.79 14.30
CA LEU A 104 -2.02 34.82 15.26
C LEU A 104 -2.78 35.97 14.60
N ALA A 105 -2.38 36.41 13.41
CA ALA A 105 -3.05 37.48 12.69
C ALA A 105 -4.52 37.22 12.42
N ILE A 106 -4.90 35.94 12.16
CA ILE A 106 -6.27 35.58 11.79
C ILE A 106 -7.11 35.08 12.96
N GLU A 107 -6.51 34.33 13.90
CA GLU A 107 -7.23 33.71 15.02
C GLU A 107 -7.22 34.58 16.29
N ASP A 108 -6.08 35.20 16.65
CA ASP A 108 -5.93 35.91 17.91
C ASP A 108 -4.76 36.91 17.85
N ALA A 109 -4.97 38.04 17.19
CA ALA A 109 -3.91 39.03 16.93
C ALA A 109 -3.28 39.64 18.20
N ARG A 110 -3.94 39.55 19.36
CA ARG A 110 -3.46 40.06 20.65
C ARG A 110 -3.20 38.93 21.66
N PHE A 111 -2.92 37.77 21.20
CA PHE A 111 -2.71 36.56 22.03
C PHE A 111 -1.74 36.79 23.19
N TYR A 112 -0.65 37.50 22.97
CA TYR A 112 0.36 37.78 24.00
C TYR A 112 -0.02 38.93 24.93
N GLU A 113 -1.12 39.66 24.65
CA GLU A 113 -1.51 40.87 25.43
C GLU A 113 -2.63 40.60 26.45
N HIS A 114 -3.40 39.52 26.30
CA HIS A 114 -4.51 39.19 27.18
C HIS A 114 -4.26 37.91 27.98
N SER A 115 -4.99 37.71 29.08
CA SER A 115 -4.90 36.55 29.98
C SER A 115 -6.10 35.63 29.80
N GLY A 116 -6.19 34.94 28.63
CA GLY A 116 -7.21 33.93 28.30
C GLY A 116 -8.42 34.45 27.54
N VAL A 117 -8.89 35.67 27.82
CA VAL A 117 -10.03 36.33 27.13
C VAL A 117 -9.63 37.68 26.62
N ASP A 118 -9.88 37.97 25.36
CA ASP A 118 -9.69 39.27 24.74
C ASP A 118 -10.96 40.14 24.88
N TYR A 119 -11.11 40.85 25.99
CA TYR A 119 -12.28 41.74 26.23
C TYR A 119 -12.46 42.83 25.19
N ARG A 120 -11.37 43.38 24.66
CA ARG A 120 -11.44 44.38 23.59
C ARG A 120 -11.95 43.79 22.29
N GLY A 121 -11.55 42.52 22.00
CA GLY A 121 -12.06 41.75 20.88
C GLY A 121 -13.55 41.41 21.02
N VAL A 122 -13.97 41.02 22.23
CA VAL A 122 -15.39 40.75 22.54
C VAL A 122 -16.23 41.99 22.33
N LEU A 123 -15.79 43.17 22.86
CA LEU A 123 -16.51 44.44 22.69
C LEU A 123 -16.62 44.85 21.22
N ARG A 124 -15.51 44.72 20.47
CA ARG A 124 -15.52 45.02 19.02
C ARG A 124 -16.47 44.11 18.26
N ALA A 125 -16.49 42.81 18.57
CA ALA A 125 -17.39 41.82 17.93
C ALA A 125 -18.86 42.16 18.25
N LEU A 126 -19.16 42.53 19.49
CA LEU A 126 -20.52 42.97 19.90
C LEU A 126 -20.99 44.21 19.13
N VAL A 127 -20.15 45.21 18.96
CA VAL A 127 -20.46 46.42 18.19
C VAL A 127 -20.65 46.08 16.70
N ALA A 128 -19.82 45.20 16.13
CA ALA A 128 -19.94 44.77 14.74
C ALA A 128 -21.24 43.96 14.48
N ASP A 129 -21.62 43.06 15.40
CA ASP A 129 -22.89 42.30 15.32
C ASP A 129 -24.12 43.23 15.42
N LEU A 130 -24.06 44.31 16.24
CA LEU A 130 -25.12 45.30 16.36
C LEU A 130 -25.25 46.19 15.12
N SER A 131 -24.14 46.43 14.40
CA SER A 131 -24.10 47.28 13.19
C SER A 131 -24.36 46.48 11.89
N GLY A 132 -24.75 45.21 11.95
CA GLY A 132 -25.02 44.37 10.76
C GLY A 132 -23.79 43.99 9.96
N GLY A 133 -22.59 44.10 10.54
CA GLY A 133 -21.33 43.72 9.92
C GLY A 133 -21.05 42.24 9.96
N PHE A 134 -19.97 41.82 9.31
CA PHE A 134 -19.51 40.44 9.31
C PHE A 134 -19.29 39.91 10.73
N ARG A 135 -19.86 38.72 11.06
CA ARG A 135 -19.66 38.02 12.34
C ARG A 135 -18.16 37.77 12.59
N GLN A 136 -17.58 38.54 13.50
CA GLN A 136 -16.19 38.35 13.94
C GLN A 136 -16.15 37.34 15.11
N GLY A 137 -15.25 36.36 15.05
CA GLY A 137 -15.05 35.42 16.16
C GLY A 137 -14.43 36.11 17.37
N ALA A 138 -15.02 35.93 18.56
CA ALA A 138 -14.54 36.48 19.83
C ALA A 138 -13.85 35.41 20.70
N SER A 139 -13.51 34.22 20.15
CA SER A 139 -12.83 33.14 20.88
C SER A 139 -11.33 33.27 20.72
N THR A 140 -10.58 33.23 21.81
CA THR A 140 -9.13 33.28 21.84
C THR A 140 -8.52 31.88 21.58
N ILE A 141 -7.22 31.82 21.23
CA ILE A 141 -6.47 30.54 21.11
C ILE A 141 -6.57 29.76 22.40
N THR A 142 -6.42 30.39 23.58
CA THR A 142 -6.53 29.70 24.88
C THR A 142 -7.91 29.07 25.08
N MET A 143 -8.99 29.75 24.69
CA MET A 143 -10.34 29.19 24.73
C MET A 143 -10.52 28.03 23.76
N GLN A 144 -9.85 28.05 22.60
CA GLN A 144 -9.86 26.94 21.65
C GLN A 144 -9.07 25.72 22.18
N VAL A 145 -7.95 25.93 22.87
CA VAL A 145 -7.23 24.89 23.62
C VAL A 145 -8.14 24.27 24.67
N ALA A 146 -8.79 25.12 25.52
CA ALA A 146 -9.74 24.63 26.51
C ALA A 146 -10.85 23.77 25.91
N ARG A 147 -11.41 24.19 24.80
CA ARG A 147 -12.42 23.43 24.05
C ARG A 147 -11.90 22.09 23.53
N THR A 148 -10.70 22.08 22.96
CA THR A 148 -10.14 20.90 22.32
C THR A 148 -9.78 19.81 23.32
N PHE A 149 -9.27 20.18 24.50
CA PHE A 149 -8.81 19.21 25.48
C PHE A 149 -9.89 18.74 26.47
N PHE A 150 -10.89 19.59 26.74
CA PHE A 150 -11.78 19.36 27.89
C PHE A 150 -13.28 19.29 27.57
N LEU A 151 -13.70 19.73 26.37
CA LEU A 151 -15.13 19.97 26.14
C LEU A 151 -15.65 19.18 24.91
N SER A 152 -16.95 18.82 24.98
CA SER A 152 -17.65 18.20 23.86
C SER A 152 -17.95 19.19 22.73
N ARG A 153 -18.34 18.65 21.55
CA ARG A 153 -18.68 19.46 20.37
C ARG A 153 -20.03 20.20 20.46
N GLU A 154 -20.81 19.97 21.52
CA GLU A 154 -22.11 20.61 21.71
C GLU A 154 -22.04 22.13 21.87
N LYS A 155 -22.92 22.85 21.20
CA LYS A 155 -22.96 24.33 21.25
C LYS A 155 -23.95 24.82 22.32
N THR A 156 -23.53 24.86 23.59
CA THR A 156 -24.36 25.33 24.70
C THR A 156 -23.72 26.55 25.36
N VAL A 157 -24.57 27.40 26.01
CA VAL A 157 -24.08 28.55 26.79
C VAL A 157 -23.21 28.07 27.95
N LYS A 158 -23.59 27.00 28.63
CA LYS A 158 -22.82 26.38 29.73
C LYS A 158 -21.41 26.02 29.25
N ARG A 159 -21.27 25.39 28.09
CA ARG A 159 -19.97 25.08 27.51
C ARG A 159 -19.13 26.35 27.26
N LYS A 160 -19.74 27.44 26.76
CA LYS A 160 -19.01 28.68 26.49
C LYS A 160 -18.51 29.35 27.77
N LEU A 161 -19.28 29.29 28.85
CA LEU A 161 -18.85 29.74 30.17
C LEU A 161 -17.70 28.87 30.72
N THR A 162 -17.81 27.57 30.55
CA THR A 162 -16.74 26.61 30.92
C THR A 162 -15.45 26.87 30.15
N GLU A 163 -15.51 27.19 28.85
CA GLU A 163 -14.34 27.60 28.05
C GLU A 163 -13.62 28.82 28.66
N VAL A 164 -14.37 29.82 29.10
CA VAL A 164 -13.80 31.03 29.73
C VAL A 164 -13.08 30.69 31.04
N VAL A 165 -13.72 29.90 31.93
CA VAL A 165 -13.12 29.54 33.21
C VAL A 165 -11.86 28.67 33.01
N LEU A 166 -11.92 27.71 32.08
CA LEU A 166 -10.77 26.89 31.73
C LEU A 166 -9.64 27.72 31.10
N ALA A 167 -9.95 28.68 30.25
CA ALA A 167 -8.94 29.55 29.66
C ALA A 167 -8.13 30.30 30.72
N TYR A 168 -8.77 30.83 31.76
CA TYR A 168 -8.06 31.45 32.89
C TYR A 168 -7.18 30.47 33.66
N ARG A 169 -7.66 29.23 33.90
CA ARG A 169 -6.86 28.21 34.57
C ARG A 169 -5.64 27.81 33.72
N ILE A 170 -5.81 27.68 32.40
CA ILE A 170 -4.71 27.35 31.47
C ILE A 170 -3.65 28.46 31.52
N GLU A 171 -4.05 29.71 31.42
CA GLU A 171 -3.13 30.86 31.45
C GLU A 171 -2.42 31.02 32.81
N SER A 172 -3.05 30.61 33.92
CA SER A 172 -2.38 30.60 35.23
C SER A 172 -1.34 29.51 35.39
N ALA A 173 -1.44 28.43 34.63
CA ALA A 173 -0.60 27.25 34.78
C ALA A 173 0.47 27.12 33.70
N LEU A 174 0.25 27.70 32.49
CA LEU A 174 1.11 27.54 31.33
C LEU A 174 1.55 28.87 30.74
N SER A 175 2.76 28.93 30.22
CA SER A 175 3.23 30.10 29.45
C SER A 175 2.48 30.23 28.11
N LYS A 176 2.44 31.44 27.56
CA LYS A 176 1.86 31.71 26.24
C LYS A 176 2.44 30.84 25.15
N ASP A 177 3.74 30.64 25.14
CA ASP A 177 4.42 29.78 24.15
C ASP A 177 3.97 28.32 24.29
N ARG A 178 3.80 27.81 25.52
CA ARG A 178 3.30 26.46 25.74
C ARG A 178 1.85 26.30 25.30
N ILE A 179 1.00 27.33 25.53
CA ILE A 179 -0.38 27.32 25.05
C ILE A 179 -0.43 27.32 23.51
N LEU A 180 0.38 28.15 22.88
CA LEU A 180 0.49 28.18 21.40
C LEU A 180 1.02 26.87 20.83
N GLU A 181 2.01 26.26 21.47
CA GLU A 181 2.54 24.94 21.11
C GLU A 181 1.46 23.88 21.15
N LEU A 182 0.70 23.81 22.24
CA LEU A 182 -0.42 22.88 22.39
C LEU A 182 -1.47 23.10 21.29
N TYR A 183 -1.82 24.34 21.01
CA TYR A 183 -2.75 24.67 19.94
C TYR A 183 -2.26 24.20 18.58
N MET A 184 -1.03 24.59 18.22
CA MET A 184 -0.46 24.31 16.89
C MET A 184 -0.23 22.82 16.63
N ASN A 185 -0.07 22.02 17.68
CA ASN A 185 0.08 20.58 17.57
C ASN A 185 -1.25 19.80 17.66
N GLN A 186 -2.35 20.45 18.14
CA GLN A 186 -3.58 19.73 18.45
C GLN A 186 -4.76 20.09 17.54
N ILE A 187 -4.75 21.26 16.94
CA ILE A 187 -5.90 21.75 16.16
C ILE A 187 -6.15 20.84 14.95
N TYR A 188 -7.43 20.50 14.72
CA TYR A 188 -7.86 19.73 13.57
C TYR A 188 -7.87 20.58 12.30
N LEU A 189 -7.23 20.09 11.25
CA LEU A 189 -7.03 20.80 9.98
C LEU A 189 -7.63 20.08 8.76
N GLY A 190 -8.52 19.11 8.97
CA GLY A 190 -9.12 18.33 7.88
C GLY A 190 -8.30 17.08 7.54
N GLN A 191 -8.83 16.20 6.68
CA GLN A 191 -8.15 14.97 6.21
C GLN A 191 -7.56 14.10 7.33
N ARG A 192 -8.25 13.99 8.49
CA ARG A 192 -7.76 13.32 9.72
C ARG A 192 -6.47 13.93 10.28
N THR A 193 -6.09 15.11 9.85
CA THR A 193 -4.82 15.76 10.19
C THR A 193 -4.99 16.66 11.40
N HIS A 194 -4.14 16.43 12.40
CA HIS A 194 -4.06 17.22 13.61
C HIS A 194 -2.67 17.88 13.72
N GLY A 195 -2.65 19.18 13.96
CA GLY A 195 -1.43 19.99 14.02
C GLY A 195 -0.89 20.42 12.67
N PHE A 196 -0.15 21.52 12.70
CA PHE A 196 0.34 22.18 11.49
C PHE A 196 1.44 21.43 10.77
N ALA A 197 2.28 20.65 11.48
CA ALA A 197 3.33 19.86 10.85
C ALA A 197 2.75 18.74 9.98
N SER A 198 1.76 18.02 10.48
CA SER A 198 1.05 17.00 9.70
C SER A 198 0.25 17.65 8.55
N ALA A 199 -0.33 18.84 8.76
CA ALA A 199 -1.04 19.55 7.69
C ALA A 199 -0.10 20.00 6.57
N ALA A 200 1.10 20.46 6.88
CA ALA A 200 2.12 20.83 5.89
C ALA A 200 2.51 19.62 5.01
N ARG A 201 2.67 18.45 5.62
CA ARG A 201 2.91 17.20 4.88
C ARG A 201 1.71 16.78 4.04
N THR A 202 0.52 16.80 4.63
CA THR A 202 -0.71 16.35 3.95
C THR A 202 -1.06 17.21 2.75
N TYR A 203 -0.95 18.52 2.87
CA TYR A 203 -1.40 19.45 1.83
C TYR A 203 -0.29 19.86 0.86
N PHE A 204 0.98 19.90 1.30
CA PHE A 204 2.08 20.41 0.48
C PHE A 204 3.25 19.43 0.32
N ASN A 205 3.23 18.28 1.00
CA ASN A 205 4.35 17.34 1.07
C ASN A 205 5.66 17.99 1.52
N LYS A 206 5.58 18.93 2.51
CA LYS A 206 6.68 19.74 3.02
C LYS A 206 6.79 19.64 4.53
N ARG A 207 8.00 19.84 5.05
CA ARG A 207 8.23 20.09 6.48
C ARG A 207 7.91 21.56 6.77
N LEU A 208 7.60 21.90 8.04
CA LEU A 208 7.25 23.26 8.42
C LEU A 208 8.26 24.34 7.98
N PRO A 209 9.60 24.14 8.10
CA PRO A 209 10.57 25.14 7.66
C PRO A 209 10.60 25.40 6.14
N GLU A 210 10.01 24.51 5.35
CA GLU A 210 9.99 24.57 3.88
C GLU A 210 8.77 25.32 3.33
N LEU A 211 7.84 25.72 4.22
CA LEU A 211 6.62 26.42 3.84
C LEU A 211 6.92 27.84 3.36
N THR A 212 6.32 28.21 2.22
CA THR A 212 6.28 29.59 1.76
C THR A 212 5.27 30.41 2.57
N LEU A 213 5.31 31.75 2.46
CA LEU A 213 4.31 32.63 3.08
C LEU A 213 2.88 32.29 2.62
N ALA A 214 2.70 32.00 1.34
CA ALA A 214 1.41 31.63 0.76
C ALA A 214 0.87 30.30 1.34
N GLU A 215 1.73 29.30 1.50
CA GLU A 215 1.36 28.02 2.10
C GLU A 215 1.07 28.14 3.60
N ALA A 216 1.88 28.89 4.34
CA ALA A 216 1.65 29.19 5.75
C ALA A 216 0.31 29.90 5.98
N ALA A 217 -0.01 30.91 5.16
CA ALA A 217 -1.29 31.61 5.20
C ALA A 217 -2.48 30.70 4.85
N MET A 218 -2.31 29.76 3.89
CA MET A 218 -3.32 28.76 3.56
C MET A 218 -3.62 27.89 4.78
N LEU A 219 -2.59 27.31 5.41
CA LEU A 219 -2.76 26.47 6.60
C LEU A 219 -3.39 27.23 7.77
N ALA A 220 -2.96 28.47 8.02
CA ALA A 220 -3.52 29.34 9.07
C ALA A 220 -5.00 29.66 8.86
N GLY A 221 -5.50 29.58 7.63
CA GLY A 221 -6.90 29.80 7.29
C GLY A 221 -7.84 28.64 7.61
N ILE A 222 -7.34 27.40 7.74
CA ILE A 222 -8.15 26.19 7.87
C ILE A 222 -8.89 26.08 9.22
N PRO A 223 -8.30 26.40 10.39
CA PRO A 223 -8.89 26.15 11.72
C PRO A 223 -10.31 26.65 11.91
N GLN A 224 -10.68 27.77 11.30
CA GLN A 224 -12.01 28.37 11.43
C GLN A 224 -13.12 27.38 11.00
N ASN A 225 -12.93 26.68 9.89
CA ASN A 225 -13.85 25.66 9.39
C ASN A 225 -13.11 24.66 8.49
N PRO A 226 -12.53 23.60 9.08
CA PRO A 226 -11.73 22.62 8.35
C PRO A 226 -12.44 21.89 7.21
N ALA A 227 -13.77 21.83 7.23
CA ALA A 227 -14.53 21.23 6.13
C ALA A 227 -14.68 22.21 4.94
N LYS A 228 -14.90 23.50 5.21
CA LYS A 228 -15.13 24.52 4.16
C LYS A 228 -13.84 25.08 3.57
N HIS A 229 -12.78 25.18 4.38
CA HIS A 229 -11.51 25.79 3.99
C HIS A 229 -10.42 24.75 3.71
N ASN A 230 -10.82 23.51 3.45
CA ASN A 230 -9.92 22.43 3.06
C ASN A 230 -9.43 22.64 1.62
N PRO A 231 -8.13 22.87 1.39
CA PRO A 231 -7.63 23.16 0.05
C PRO A 231 -7.72 21.97 -0.92
N ALA A 232 -7.74 20.75 -0.41
CA ALA A 232 -7.89 19.54 -1.23
C ALA A 232 -9.34 19.27 -1.66
N VAL A 233 -10.33 19.85 -0.95
CA VAL A 233 -11.78 19.61 -1.20
C VAL A 233 -12.42 20.84 -1.81
N ASN A 234 -12.08 22.05 -1.30
CA ASN A 234 -12.67 23.32 -1.69
C ASN A 234 -11.59 24.35 -2.03
N PRO A 235 -10.83 24.19 -3.11
CA PRO A 235 -9.66 25.02 -3.42
C PRO A 235 -10.00 26.53 -3.54
N LEU A 236 -11.13 26.86 -4.15
CA LEU A 236 -11.55 28.27 -4.31
C LEU A 236 -11.86 28.95 -2.96
N ARG A 237 -12.54 28.26 -2.05
CA ARG A 237 -12.84 28.79 -0.71
C ARG A 237 -11.60 28.86 0.16
N ALA A 238 -10.70 27.88 0.02
CA ALA A 238 -9.42 27.91 0.71
C ALA A 238 -8.56 29.07 0.23
N LYS A 239 -8.51 29.35 -1.08
CA LYS A 239 -7.81 30.50 -1.67
C LYS A 239 -8.35 31.82 -1.17
N ALA A 240 -9.66 32.02 -1.19
CA ALA A 240 -10.29 33.23 -0.66
C ALA A 240 -9.97 33.44 0.86
N ARG A 241 -9.90 32.33 1.61
CA ARG A 241 -9.52 32.38 3.02
C ARG A 241 -8.05 32.70 3.23
N GLN A 242 -7.15 32.16 2.41
CA GLN A 242 -5.73 32.50 2.38
C GLN A 242 -5.51 34.02 2.15
N GLU A 243 -6.17 34.56 1.15
CA GLU A 243 -6.09 35.99 0.82
C GLU A 243 -6.54 36.90 2.00
N LEU A 244 -7.58 36.46 2.74
CA LEU A 244 -8.01 37.15 3.96
C LEU A 244 -6.92 37.09 5.04
N VAL A 245 -6.21 35.96 5.21
CA VAL A 245 -5.10 35.85 6.16
C VAL A 245 -3.97 36.79 5.76
N LEU A 246 -3.54 36.78 4.50
CA LEU A 246 -2.48 37.64 3.96
C LEU A 246 -2.82 39.12 4.13
N LYS A 247 -4.07 39.53 3.80
CA LYS A 247 -4.56 40.87 4.02
C LYS A 247 -4.51 41.28 5.51
N ARG A 248 -4.83 40.34 6.40
CA ARG A 248 -4.77 40.60 7.83
C ARG A 248 -3.34 40.75 8.33
N MET A 249 -2.40 39.93 7.84
CA MET A 249 -0.97 40.06 8.14
C MET A 249 -0.42 41.43 7.69
N LEU A 250 -0.80 41.91 6.49
CA LEU A 250 -0.43 43.22 5.97
C LEU A 250 -0.98 44.33 6.87
N GLN A 251 -2.27 44.28 7.24
CA GLN A 251 -2.90 45.26 8.13
C GLN A 251 -2.22 45.38 9.50
N LEU A 252 -1.65 44.28 10.00
CA LEU A 252 -0.93 44.20 11.27
C LEU A 252 0.56 44.49 11.14
N GLY A 253 1.04 44.83 9.93
CA GLY A 253 2.46 45.12 9.66
C GLY A 253 3.39 43.91 9.79
N LYS A 254 2.85 42.71 9.66
CA LYS A 254 3.61 41.46 9.73
C LYS A 254 4.30 41.11 8.40
N ILE A 255 3.77 41.62 7.32
CA ILE A 255 4.34 41.49 5.96
C ILE A 255 4.25 42.83 5.24
N THR A 256 5.12 43.02 4.25
CA THR A 256 5.12 44.17 3.35
C THR A 256 4.09 43.98 2.23
N GLN A 257 3.74 45.09 1.53
CA GLN A 257 2.86 45.05 0.36
C GLN A 257 3.42 44.12 -0.73
N ALA A 258 4.73 44.16 -0.99
CA ALA A 258 5.39 43.31 -1.99
C ALA A 258 5.26 41.83 -1.65
N GLN A 259 5.49 41.46 -0.39
CA GLN A 259 5.31 40.08 0.09
C GLN A 259 3.85 39.61 0.00
N HIS A 260 2.90 40.50 0.30
CA HIS A 260 1.47 40.21 0.14
C HIS A 260 1.14 39.89 -1.31
N ASP A 261 1.53 40.76 -2.26
CA ASP A 261 1.19 40.62 -3.68
C ASP A 261 1.85 39.40 -4.31
N GLU A 262 3.10 39.09 -3.94
CA GLU A 262 3.80 37.86 -4.32
C GLU A 262 3.06 36.61 -3.82
N ALA A 263 2.68 36.56 -2.54
CA ALA A 263 2.01 35.42 -1.94
C ALA A 263 0.59 35.20 -2.50
N VAL A 264 -0.14 36.26 -2.82
CA VAL A 264 -1.46 36.18 -3.48
C VAL A 264 -1.31 35.60 -4.89
N GLY A 265 -0.27 36.01 -5.63
CA GLY A 265 0.00 35.54 -7.00
C GLY A 265 0.58 34.12 -7.07
N GLN A 266 1.07 33.57 -5.96
CA GLN A 266 1.69 32.23 -5.95
C GLN A 266 0.65 31.15 -6.20
N ALA A 267 0.87 30.35 -7.27
CA ALA A 267 0.10 29.12 -7.50
C ALA A 267 0.54 28.04 -6.50
N LEU A 268 -0.42 27.43 -5.80
CA LEU A 268 -0.15 26.39 -4.84
C LEU A 268 -0.49 25.02 -5.42
N THR A 269 0.44 24.09 -5.35
CA THR A 269 0.20 22.70 -5.68
C THR A 269 -0.27 21.97 -4.42
N ILE A 270 -1.54 21.58 -4.39
CA ILE A 270 -2.11 20.84 -3.28
C ILE A 270 -1.92 19.34 -3.55
N GLY A 271 -1.17 18.68 -2.68
CA GLY A 271 -1.05 17.22 -2.68
C GLY A 271 -2.36 16.56 -2.24
N HIS A 272 -2.77 15.49 -2.92
CA HIS A 272 -4.04 14.83 -2.62
C HIS A 272 -3.94 13.68 -1.61
N ARG A 273 -2.73 13.28 -1.20
CA ARG A 273 -2.49 12.20 -0.21
C ARG A 273 -1.04 12.27 0.27
N LEU A 274 -0.78 11.78 1.49
CA LEU A 274 0.57 11.29 1.84
C LEU A 274 0.97 10.31 0.73
N GLN A 275 1.84 10.75 -0.18
CA GLN A 275 2.42 9.83 -1.15
C GLN A 275 3.42 8.97 -0.38
N PHE A 276 3.04 7.73 -0.11
CA PHE A 276 4.01 6.75 0.32
C PHE A 276 5.05 6.59 -0.78
N GLU A 277 6.32 6.53 -0.39
CA GLU A 277 7.43 6.52 -1.35
C GLU A 277 7.58 5.18 -2.07
N ALA A 278 6.91 4.14 -1.58
CA ALA A 278 6.83 2.84 -2.22
C ALA A 278 5.42 2.24 -2.04
N HIS A 279 4.99 1.48 -3.05
CA HIS A 279 3.71 0.77 -3.05
C HIS A 279 3.83 -0.55 -2.27
N ALA A 280 3.53 -0.53 -0.98
CA ALA A 280 3.71 -1.68 -0.10
C ALA A 280 2.59 -1.85 0.94
N ASP A 281 1.33 -1.53 0.57
CA ASP A 281 0.19 -1.57 1.50
C ASP A 281 0.02 -2.93 2.18
N HIS A 282 0.17 -4.04 1.45
CA HIS A 282 0.10 -5.39 2.04
C HIS A 282 1.22 -5.64 3.06
N VAL A 283 2.42 -5.08 2.84
CA VAL A 283 3.52 -5.18 3.80
C VAL A 283 3.25 -4.34 5.03
N ALA A 284 2.78 -3.10 4.81
CA ALA A 284 2.42 -2.21 5.90
C ALA A 284 1.34 -2.83 6.80
N GLU A 285 0.34 -3.49 6.20
CA GLU A 285 -0.69 -4.21 6.94
C GLU A 285 -0.16 -5.43 7.70
N LEU A 286 0.77 -6.21 7.11
CA LEU A 286 1.42 -7.33 7.82
C LEU A 286 2.17 -6.84 9.07
N VAL A 287 2.97 -5.80 8.93
CA VAL A 287 3.71 -5.19 10.06
C VAL A 287 2.75 -4.66 11.12
N ARG A 288 1.67 -3.97 10.70
CA ARG A 288 0.64 -3.48 11.61
C ARG A 288 -0.01 -4.60 12.42
N GLN A 289 -0.35 -5.72 11.77
CA GLN A 289 -0.94 -6.89 12.43
C GLN A 289 0.03 -7.51 13.44
N GLU A 290 1.31 -7.64 13.10
CA GLU A 290 2.35 -8.19 13.96
C GLU A 290 2.55 -7.32 15.21
N LEU A 291 2.67 -5.99 15.04
CA LEU A 291 2.79 -5.08 16.18
C LEU A 291 1.50 -5.04 17.02
N HIS A 292 0.34 -5.07 16.39
CA HIS A 292 -0.93 -5.08 17.13
C HIS A 292 -1.11 -6.34 17.97
N ALA A 293 -0.67 -7.49 17.48
CA ALA A 293 -0.66 -8.73 18.26
C ALA A 293 0.21 -8.62 19.52
N GLN A 294 1.31 -7.86 19.46
CA GLN A 294 2.25 -7.69 20.57
C GLN A 294 1.89 -6.53 21.52
N TYR A 295 1.50 -5.37 20.96
CA TYR A 295 1.35 -4.10 21.70
C TYR A 295 -0.10 -3.63 21.82
N GLN A 296 -1.08 -4.31 21.22
CA GLN A 296 -2.50 -3.99 21.26
C GLN A 296 -2.77 -2.51 20.84
N GLY A 297 -3.55 -1.77 21.64
CA GLY A 297 -3.87 -0.35 21.39
C GLY A 297 -2.67 0.59 21.40
N ASP A 298 -1.60 0.25 22.10
CA ASP A 298 -0.35 1.03 22.14
C ASP A 298 0.34 1.13 20.77
N THR A 299 0.08 0.19 19.88
CA THR A 299 0.56 0.19 18.49
C THR A 299 0.30 1.52 17.77
N TYR A 300 -0.85 2.15 18.04
CA TYR A 300 -1.30 3.35 17.35
C TYR A 300 -1.04 4.67 18.09
N THR A 301 -0.42 4.59 19.27
CA THR A 301 -0.29 5.75 20.15
C THR A 301 1.11 6.03 20.65
N ARG A 302 2.00 5.02 20.63
CA ARG A 302 3.37 5.13 21.19
C ARG A 302 4.41 5.66 20.19
N GLY A 303 4.04 5.84 18.91
CA GLY A 303 4.96 6.36 17.89
C GLY A 303 6.06 5.40 17.52
N PHE A 304 5.73 4.14 17.31
CA PHE A 304 6.68 3.17 16.79
C PHE A 304 7.09 3.50 15.36
N ASN A 305 8.40 3.49 15.10
CA ASN A 305 8.94 3.48 13.75
C ASN A 305 9.51 2.08 13.49
N VAL A 306 8.96 1.38 12.51
CA VAL A 306 9.34 0.02 12.13
C VAL A 306 10.06 0.05 10.81
N TYR A 307 11.27 -0.44 10.80
CA TYR A 307 12.09 -0.59 9.60
C TYR A 307 11.99 -2.04 9.12
N THR A 308 11.53 -2.21 7.90
CA THR A 308 11.44 -3.52 7.25
C THR A 308 12.75 -3.86 6.55
N THR A 309 12.85 -5.10 6.05
CA THR A 309 13.97 -5.55 5.24
C THR A 309 13.83 -5.20 3.76
N LEU A 310 12.70 -4.57 3.35
CA LEU A 310 12.43 -4.23 1.96
C LEU A 310 13.34 -3.11 1.45
N ASP A 311 13.73 -3.20 0.18
CA ASP A 311 14.34 -2.13 -0.59
C ASP A 311 13.29 -1.38 -1.41
N LYS A 312 13.30 -0.04 -1.41
CA LYS A 312 12.32 0.79 -2.12
C LYS A 312 12.29 0.51 -3.63
N ALA A 313 13.46 0.42 -4.25
CA ALA A 313 13.54 0.25 -5.70
C ALA A 313 13.06 -1.13 -6.13
N GLU A 314 13.40 -2.17 -5.37
CA GLU A 314 12.95 -3.54 -5.64
C GLU A 314 11.44 -3.69 -5.37
N GLN A 315 10.92 -3.07 -4.31
CA GLN A 315 9.48 -3.09 -4.02
C GLN A 315 8.65 -2.43 -5.13
N ASN A 316 9.07 -1.25 -5.59
CA ASN A 316 8.39 -0.56 -6.69
C ASN A 316 8.50 -1.35 -8.01
N ALA A 317 9.66 -1.96 -8.29
CA ALA A 317 9.81 -2.82 -9.46
C ALA A 317 8.87 -4.03 -9.43
N ALA A 318 8.67 -4.64 -8.26
CA ALA A 318 7.72 -5.74 -8.07
C ALA A 318 6.27 -5.29 -8.28
N TYR A 319 5.90 -4.16 -7.70
CA TYR A 319 4.56 -3.57 -7.85
C TYR A 319 4.25 -3.26 -9.32
N ASP A 320 5.16 -2.56 -10.01
CA ASP A 320 5.01 -2.23 -11.43
C ASP A 320 4.95 -3.49 -12.31
N ALA A 321 5.75 -4.51 -11.99
CA ALA A 321 5.74 -5.79 -12.71
C ALA A 321 4.39 -6.51 -12.58
N VAL A 322 3.84 -6.59 -11.38
CA VAL A 322 2.52 -7.18 -11.13
C VAL A 322 1.45 -6.40 -11.91
N ARG A 323 1.36 -5.10 -11.73
CA ARG A 323 0.32 -4.28 -12.39
C ARG A 323 0.40 -4.34 -13.90
N ARG A 324 1.59 -4.19 -14.48
CA ARG A 324 1.80 -4.23 -15.93
C ARG A 324 1.34 -5.56 -16.53
N ASN A 325 1.72 -6.66 -15.92
CA ASN A 325 1.44 -7.98 -16.47
C ASN A 325 -0.01 -8.43 -16.24
N VAL A 326 -0.64 -8.04 -15.13
CA VAL A 326 -2.08 -8.23 -14.91
C VAL A 326 -2.90 -7.44 -15.94
N LEU A 327 -2.56 -6.17 -16.18
CA LEU A 327 -3.24 -5.36 -17.20
C LEU A 327 -2.98 -5.90 -18.63
N ALA A 328 -1.79 -6.42 -18.90
CA ALA A 328 -1.47 -7.05 -20.19
C ALA A 328 -2.29 -8.33 -20.42
N TYR A 329 -2.49 -9.13 -19.37
CA TYR A 329 -3.41 -10.27 -19.41
C TYR A 329 -4.83 -9.79 -19.73
N ASP A 330 -5.33 -8.81 -18.99
CA ASP A 330 -6.69 -8.29 -19.13
C ASP A 330 -6.94 -7.73 -20.53
N GLN A 331 -5.96 -7.02 -21.12
CA GLN A 331 -6.01 -6.53 -22.50
C GLN A 331 -6.10 -7.66 -23.54
N ARG A 332 -5.42 -8.78 -23.34
CA ARG A 332 -5.48 -9.95 -24.24
C ARG A 332 -6.87 -10.60 -24.26
N HIS A 333 -7.60 -10.51 -23.13
CA HIS A 333 -8.93 -11.12 -22.96
C HIS A 333 -10.09 -10.23 -23.39
N GLY A 334 -9.80 -8.97 -23.76
CA GLY A 334 -10.76 -8.05 -24.35
C GLY A 334 -11.52 -7.18 -23.36
N TYR A 335 -12.11 -6.12 -23.89
CA TYR A 335 -12.89 -5.17 -23.12
C TYR A 335 -14.25 -5.75 -22.71
N ARG A 336 -14.61 -5.63 -21.44
CA ARG A 336 -15.84 -6.19 -20.86
C ARG A 336 -17.00 -5.20 -20.76
N GLY A 337 -16.79 -3.94 -21.13
CA GLY A 337 -17.79 -2.88 -21.05
C GLY A 337 -17.50 -1.83 -19.99
N PRO A 338 -18.34 -0.76 -19.92
CA PRO A 338 -18.28 0.25 -18.88
C PRO A 338 -18.59 -0.35 -17.50
N GLU A 339 -17.99 0.22 -16.44
CA GLU A 339 -18.27 -0.22 -15.05
C GLU A 339 -19.66 0.16 -14.57
N ALA A 340 -20.18 1.27 -15.04
CA ALA A 340 -21.50 1.78 -14.70
C ALA A 340 -22.00 2.77 -15.78
N PHE A 341 -23.24 3.21 -15.60
CA PHE A 341 -23.88 4.24 -16.41
C PHE A 341 -24.56 5.26 -15.51
N VAL A 342 -24.42 6.54 -15.82
CA VAL A 342 -25.10 7.65 -15.17
C VAL A 342 -25.84 8.50 -16.22
N GLU A 343 -27.06 8.87 -15.93
CA GLU A 343 -27.81 9.85 -16.71
C GLU A 343 -27.26 11.24 -16.43
N LEU A 344 -26.87 11.96 -17.48
CA LEU A 344 -26.29 13.30 -17.34
C LEU A 344 -27.37 14.35 -17.59
N PRO A 345 -27.71 15.20 -16.59
CA PRO A 345 -28.61 16.33 -16.75
C PRO A 345 -28.11 17.37 -17.76
N ASP A 346 -29.01 18.12 -18.37
CA ASP A 346 -28.67 19.24 -19.26
C ASP A 346 -28.09 20.43 -18.48
N ASN A 347 -28.54 20.62 -17.25
CA ASN A 347 -28.02 21.65 -16.35
C ASN A 347 -26.58 21.32 -15.96
N ALA A 348 -25.65 22.26 -16.12
CA ALA A 348 -24.22 22.06 -15.88
C ALA A 348 -23.91 21.71 -14.41
N GLU A 349 -24.52 22.43 -13.45
CA GLU A 349 -24.28 22.22 -12.02
C GLU A 349 -24.79 20.85 -11.54
N GLU A 350 -26.00 20.46 -11.99
CA GLU A 350 -26.57 19.13 -11.68
C GLU A 350 -25.78 18.01 -12.35
N ARG A 351 -25.23 18.25 -13.55
CA ARG A 351 -24.37 17.31 -14.25
C ARG A 351 -23.07 17.08 -13.50
N ASP A 352 -22.39 18.15 -13.06
CA ASP A 352 -21.14 18.06 -12.31
C ASP A 352 -21.35 17.30 -10.99
N GLU A 353 -22.46 17.56 -10.29
CA GLU A 353 -22.83 16.80 -9.09
C GLU A 353 -23.14 15.32 -9.38
N ALA A 354 -23.74 15.00 -10.52
CA ALA A 354 -24.04 13.61 -10.91
C ALA A 354 -22.74 12.85 -11.23
N ILE A 355 -21.79 13.51 -11.92
CA ILE A 355 -20.46 12.97 -12.20
C ILE A 355 -19.70 12.74 -10.90
N GLU A 356 -19.60 13.73 -10.02
CA GLU A 356 -18.89 13.63 -8.73
C GLU A 356 -19.46 12.49 -7.87
N ARG A 357 -20.78 12.42 -7.69
CA ARG A 357 -21.43 11.33 -6.93
C ARG A 357 -21.16 9.95 -7.52
N THR A 358 -21.11 9.84 -8.85
CA THR A 358 -20.85 8.58 -9.53
C THR A 358 -19.40 8.15 -9.36
N LEU A 359 -18.45 9.06 -9.60
CA LEU A 359 -17.03 8.77 -9.48
C LEU A 359 -16.59 8.51 -8.02
N ALA A 360 -17.28 9.06 -7.03
CA ALA A 360 -17.06 8.71 -5.63
C ALA A 360 -17.30 7.22 -5.31
N ARG A 361 -18.13 6.54 -6.09
CA ARG A 361 -18.38 5.09 -6.00
C ARG A 361 -17.41 4.24 -6.82
N HIS A 362 -16.66 4.87 -7.72
CA HIS A 362 -15.68 4.26 -8.61
C HIS A 362 -14.28 4.88 -8.39
N PRO A 363 -13.66 4.70 -7.21
CA PRO A 363 -12.38 5.31 -6.92
C PRO A 363 -11.30 4.88 -7.93
N GLY A 364 -10.33 5.74 -8.16
CA GLY A 364 -9.15 5.41 -8.97
C GLY A 364 -8.34 4.26 -8.36
N SER A 365 -7.57 3.59 -9.19
CA SER A 365 -6.61 2.56 -8.79
C SER A 365 -5.26 2.92 -9.39
N ASP A 366 -4.46 3.69 -8.65
CA ASP A 366 -3.18 4.23 -9.09
C ASP A 366 -3.31 4.95 -10.46
N ASN A 367 -2.67 4.45 -11.50
CA ASN A 367 -2.73 5.01 -12.86
C ASN A 367 -4.03 4.71 -13.63
N LEU A 368 -4.97 3.94 -13.06
CA LEU A 368 -6.30 3.70 -13.63
C LEU A 368 -7.31 4.70 -13.08
N ILE A 369 -7.59 5.74 -13.84
CA ILE A 369 -8.52 6.81 -13.45
C ILE A 369 -9.92 6.46 -13.91
N ALA A 370 -10.93 6.59 -13.05
CA ALA A 370 -12.33 6.52 -13.45
C ALA A 370 -12.77 7.85 -14.05
N ALA A 371 -13.51 7.80 -15.15
CA ALA A 371 -14.05 8.98 -15.79
C ALA A 371 -15.43 8.70 -16.41
N VAL A 372 -16.31 9.71 -16.40
CA VAL A 372 -17.63 9.65 -17.04
C VAL A 372 -17.52 10.18 -18.45
N VAL A 373 -17.99 9.41 -19.42
CA VAL A 373 -17.98 9.78 -20.84
C VAL A 373 -18.98 10.90 -21.08
N THR A 374 -18.50 12.04 -21.59
CA THR A 374 -19.31 13.21 -21.94
C THR A 374 -19.54 13.33 -23.45
N GLU A 375 -18.60 12.86 -24.28
CA GLU A 375 -18.75 12.77 -25.73
C GLU A 375 -18.18 11.44 -26.23
N VAL A 376 -18.84 10.81 -27.21
CA VAL A 376 -18.39 9.55 -27.81
C VAL A 376 -18.61 9.52 -29.31
N SER A 377 -17.59 9.06 -30.01
CA SER A 377 -17.63 8.70 -31.42
C SER A 377 -16.69 7.52 -31.69
N ALA A 378 -16.74 6.93 -32.88
CA ALA A 378 -15.83 5.85 -33.25
C ALA A 378 -14.33 6.26 -33.27
N LYS A 379 -14.03 7.56 -33.33
CA LYS A 379 -12.65 8.10 -33.43
C LYS A 379 -12.20 8.89 -32.21
N ARG A 380 -13.10 9.21 -31.28
CA ARG A 380 -12.82 10.05 -30.11
C ARG A 380 -13.79 9.76 -28.97
N VAL A 381 -13.26 9.67 -27.76
CA VAL A 381 -14.01 9.67 -26.52
C VAL A 381 -13.50 10.82 -25.66
N ARG A 382 -14.41 11.67 -25.17
CA ARG A 382 -14.13 12.62 -24.10
C ARG A 382 -14.78 12.13 -22.83
N ALA A 383 -14.04 12.20 -21.74
CA ALA A 383 -14.53 11.76 -20.44
C ALA A 383 -14.01 12.69 -19.35
N GLU A 384 -14.77 12.83 -18.30
CA GLU A 384 -14.49 13.71 -17.17
C GLU A 384 -14.17 12.90 -15.93
N PRO A 385 -12.94 13.00 -15.39
CA PRO A 385 -12.55 12.40 -14.13
C PRO A 385 -12.95 13.30 -12.95
N ALA A 386 -12.78 12.80 -11.73
CA ALA A 386 -13.08 13.56 -10.51
C ALA A 386 -12.25 14.85 -10.33
N SER A 387 -11.14 15.03 -11.08
CA SER A 387 -10.35 16.27 -11.08
C SER A 387 -10.99 17.41 -11.87
N GLY A 388 -12.02 17.13 -12.67
CA GLY A 388 -12.70 18.11 -13.53
C GLY A 388 -12.02 18.37 -14.89
N ASP A 389 -10.78 17.92 -15.09
CA ASP A 389 -10.07 18.10 -16.36
C ASP A 389 -10.55 17.09 -17.41
N THR A 390 -11.06 17.55 -18.54
CA THR A 390 -11.55 16.65 -19.59
C THR A 390 -10.42 15.82 -20.20
N LEU A 391 -10.55 14.49 -20.14
CA LEU A 391 -9.67 13.54 -20.82
C LEU A 391 -10.10 13.39 -22.29
N GLU A 392 -9.18 13.48 -23.22
CA GLU A 392 -9.43 13.15 -24.64
C GLU A 392 -8.69 11.88 -25.02
N ILE A 393 -9.43 10.85 -25.42
CA ILE A 393 -8.90 9.54 -25.85
C ILE A 393 -9.15 9.38 -27.35
N LYS A 394 -8.09 9.12 -28.13
CA LYS A 394 -8.14 9.00 -29.60
C LYS A 394 -7.09 8.02 -30.13
N GLY A 395 -7.26 7.62 -31.38
CA GLY A 395 -6.30 6.76 -32.08
C GLY A 395 -6.08 5.41 -31.38
N ASP A 396 -4.82 5.06 -31.13
CA ASP A 396 -4.45 3.80 -30.48
C ASP A 396 -5.05 3.64 -29.07
N GLY A 397 -5.35 4.74 -28.37
CA GLY A 397 -5.98 4.71 -27.05
C GLY A 397 -7.40 4.12 -27.04
N LEU A 398 -8.06 4.07 -28.20
CA LEU A 398 -9.40 3.47 -28.36
C LEU A 398 -9.37 2.00 -28.77
N ARG A 399 -8.19 1.47 -29.16
CA ARG A 399 -8.06 0.13 -29.76
C ARG A 399 -8.63 -0.97 -28.88
N PHE A 400 -8.38 -0.92 -27.59
CA PHE A 400 -8.85 -1.92 -26.63
C PHE A 400 -10.39 -2.00 -26.60
N ALA A 401 -11.08 -0.86 -26.64
CA ALA A 401 -12.54 -0.77 -26.61
C ALA A 401 -13.19 -0.56 -27.99
N ALA A 402 -12.46 -0.77 -29.10
CA ALA A 402 -12.93 -0.44 -30.46
C ALA A 402 -14.28 -1.10 -30.80
N ARG A 403 -14.55 -2.32 -30.34
CA ARG A 403 -15.83 -3.02 -30.53
C ARG A 403 -16.97 -2.35 -29.76
N ALA A 404 -16.70 -1.80 -28.59
CA ALA A 404 -17.67 -1.13 -27.73
C ALA A 404 -18.07 0.27 -28.24
N LEU A 405 -17.30 0.84 -29.16
CA LEU A 405 -17.57 2.14 -29.81
C LEU A 405 -18.38 2.02 -31.11
N GLN A 406 -18.68 0.80 -31.56
CA GLN A 406 -19.48 0.59 -32.77
C GLN A 406 -20.96 0.85 -32.52
N ALA A 407 -21.67 1.31 -33.53
CA ALA A 407 -23.10 1.61 -33.44
C ALA A 407 -23.93 0.38 -33.03
N ASN A 408 -23.54 -0.80 -33.53
CA ASN A 408 -24.18 -2.09 -33.31
C ASN A 408 -23.61 -2.87 -32.11
N ALA A 409 -22.78 -2.24 -31.24
CA ALA A 409 -22.27 -2.88 -30.04
C ALA A 409 -23.42 -3.30 -29.12
N LYS A 410 -23.29 -4.48 -28.49
CA LYS A 410 -24.23 -4.94 -27.46
C LYS A 410 -24.30 -3.90 -26.33
N MET A 411 -25.49 -3.73 -25.75
CA MET A 411 -25.75 -2.68 -24.75
C MET A 411 -24.85 -2.75 -23.52
N ASP A 412 -24.51 -3.93 -23.07
CA ASP A 412 -23.61 -4.21 -21.93
C ASP A 412 -22.16 -3.81 -22.19
N LEU A 413 -21.73 -3.90 -23.47
CA LEU A 413 -20.39 -3.53 -23.90
C LEU A 413 -20.27 -2.07 -24.35
N LYS A 414 -21.42 -1.46 -24.75
CA LYS A 414 -21.45 -0.19 -25.48
C LYS A 414 -21.00 0.99 -24.62
N ILE A 415 -19.98 1.70 -25.08
CA ILE A 415 -19.59 2.99 -24.51
C ILE A 415 -20.51 4.06 -25.13
N ARG A 416 -21.19 4.83 -24.26
CA ARG A 416 -22.09 5.93 -24.60
C ARG A 416 -21.93 7.08 -23.63
N VAL A 417 -22.51 8.23 -23.91
CA VAL A 417 -22.53 9.36 -22.98
C VAL A 417 -23.12 8.90 -21.65
N GLY A 418 -22.47 9.22 -20.54
CA GLY A 418 -22.80 8.74 -19.19
C GLY A 418 -22.15 7.42 -18.80
N SER A 419 -21.43 6.72 -19.68
CA SER A 419 -20.68 5.52 -19.31
C SER A 419 -19.51 5.84 -18.40
N VAL A 420 -19.31 5.05 -17.34
CA VAL A 420 -18.11 5.09 -16.49
C VAL A 420 -17.05 4.18 -17.08
N VAL A 421 -15.93 4.75 -17.51
CA VAL A 421 -14.79 4.02 -18.09
C VAL A 421 -13.54 4.22 -17.27
N ARG A 422 -12.59 3.29 -17.40
CA ARG A 422 -11.23 3.50 -16.90
C ARG A 422 -10.35 4.06 -18.01
N ALA A 423 -9.53 5.02 -17.64
CA ALA A 423 -8.49 5.56 -18.51
C ALA A 423 -7.13 5.45 -17.83
N SER A 424 -6.10 5.18 -18.62
CA SER A 424 -4.71 5.20 -18.19
C SER A 424 -3.89 6.08 -19.11
N GLN A 425 -2.86 6.74 -18.57
CA GLN A 425 -1.97 7.61 -19.32
C GLN A 425 -0.61 6.92 -19.51
N ASP A 426 -0.07 6.97 -20.73
CA ASP A 426 1.28 6.49 -21.00
C ASP A 426 2.34 7.54 -20.61
N GLY A 427 3.64 7.17 -20.64
CA GLY A 427 4.75 8.07 -20.34
C GLY A 427 4.92 9.25 -21.30
N LYS A 428 4.11 9.33 -22.37
CA LYS A 428 4.05 10.43 -23.34
C LYS A 428 2.80 11.29 -23.15
N GLY A 429 2.04 11.08 -22.09
CA GLY A 429 0.83 11.83 -21.78
C GLY A 429 -0.40 11.42 -22.62
N ARG A 430 -0.37 10.31 -23.34
CA ARG A 430 -1.51 9.87 -24.17
C ARG A 430 -2.45 8.99 -23.38
N TRP A 431 -3.75 9.28 -23.45
CA TRP A 431 -4.79 8.54 -22.78
C TRP A 431 -5.25 7.32 -23.57
N SER A 432 -5.51 6.23 -22.87
CA SER A 432 -6.06 4.98 -23.41
C SER A 432 -7.20 4.49 -22.56
N ILE A 433 -8.25 3.90 -23.17
CA ILE A 433 -9.28 3.17 -22.44
C ILE A 433 -8.65 1.92 -21.84
N SER A 434 -8.94 1.67 -20.58
CA SER A 434 -8.54 0.51 -19.82
C SER A 434 -9.76 -0.07 -19.08
N GLN A 435 -9.55 -1.05 -18.23
CA GLN A 435 -10.58 -1.57 -17.31
C GLN A 435 -9.92 -2.12 -16.05
N MET A 436 -10.71 -2.31 -14.99
CA MET A 436 -10.23 -2.98 -13.79
C MET A 436 -10.13 -4.49 -14.05
N PRO A 437 -9.00 -5.12 -13.74
CA PRO A 437 -8.82 -6.56 -13.98
C PRO A 437 -9.70 -7.39 -13.03
N GLU A 438 -10.09 -8.58 -13.51
CA GLU A 438 -10.77 -9.60 -12.71
C GLU A 438 -9.81 -10.61 -12.11
N VAL A 439 -8.62 -10.76 -12.67
CA VAL A 439 -7.56 -11.60 -12.13
C VAL A 439 -6.76 -10.83 -11.09
N ASP A 440 -6.15 -11.57 -10.18
CA ASP A 440 -5.16 -11.05 -9.26
C ASP A 440 -3.80 -11.72 -9.47
N ALA A 441 -2.75 -11.14 -8.96
CA ALA A 441 -1.42 -11.72 -8.99
C ALA A 441 -0.68 -11.41 -7.69
N ALA A 442 0.17 -12.34 -7.27
CA ALA A 442 1.03 -12.20 -6.11
C ALA A 442 2.49 -12.30 -6.52
N PHE A 443 3.32 -11.53 -5.85
CA PHE A 443 4.76 -11.60 -6.02
C PHE A 443 5.47 -11.50 -4.68
N VAL A 444 6.48 -12.34 -4.48
CA VAL A 444 7.36 -12.26 -3.32
C VAL A 444 8.80 -12.54 -3.73
N ALA A 445 9.72 -11.74 -3.23
CA ALA A 445 11.14 -11.97 -3.32
C ALA A 445 11.78 -11.98 -1.94
N ILE A 446 12.68 -12.94 -1.70
CA ILE A 446 13.43 -13.07 -0.46
C ILE A 446 14.92 -13.25 -0.74
N ASN A 447 15.74 -12.95 0.25
CA ASN A 447 17.16 -13.27 0.24
C ASN A 447 17.31 -14.77 0.60
N ALA A 448 17.98 -15.51 -0.27
CA ALA A 448 18.23 -16.95 -0.08
C ALA A 448 19.09 -17.27 1.15
N GLU A 449 19.89 -16.31 1.62
CA GLU A 449 20.84 -16.52 2.71
C GLU A 449 20.16 -16.45 4.09
N ASP A 450 19.28 -15.49 4.30
CA ASP A 450 18.72 -15.18 5.63
C ASP A 450 17.18 -15.09 5.66
N GLY A 451 16.51 -15.26 4.52
CA GLY A 451 15.05 -15.19 4.44
C GLY A 451 14.47 -13.77 4.52
N ALA A 452 15.32 -12.73 4.53
CA ALA A 452 14.84 -11.35 4.54
C ALA A 452 14.00 -11.05 3.29
N TYR A 453 12.82 -10.44 3.48
CA TYR A 453 12.02 -10.00 2.35
C TYR A 453 12.75 -8.89 1.59
N ARG A 454 12.72 -8.97 0.28
CA ARG A 454 13.22 -7.94 -0.63
C ARG A 454 12.09 -7.16 -1.27
N ALA A 455 11.00 -7.86 -1.63
CA ALA A 455 9.77 -7.27 -2.14
C ALA A 455 8.57 -8.19 -1.84
N LEU A 456 7.39 -7.59 -1.66
CA LEU A 456 6.13 -8.31 -1.51
C LEU A 456 4.98 -7.50 -2.12
N VAL A 457 4.25 -8.13 -3.05
CA VAL A 457 3.01 -7.59 -3.63
C VAL A 457 1.93 -8.64 -3.44
N GLY A 458 0.98 -8.38 -2.56
CA GLY A 458 -0.06 -9.34 -2.18
C GLY A 458 -1.26 -9.38 -3.11
N GLY A 459 -1.38 -8.45 -4.06
CA GLY A 459 -2.49 -8.34 -5.00
C GLY A 459 -2.36 -7.12 -5.89
N PHE A 460 -3.25 -6.99 -6.88
CA PHE A 460 -3.25 -5.90 -7.84
C PHE A 460 -3.55 -4.53 -7.22
N ASP A 461 -4.54 -4.48 -6.31
CA ASP A 461 -4.98 -3.24 -5.66
C ASP A 461 -5.48 -3.52 -4.23
N PHE A 462 -4.72 -3.06 -3.24
CA PHE A 462 -5.03 -3.23 -1.81
C PHE A 462 -6.34 -2.54 -1.40
N SER A 463 -6.68 -1.42 -2.03
CA SER A 463 -7.91 -0.69 -1.69
C SER A 463 -9.19 -1.47 -2.03
N ARG A 464 -9.11 -2.36 -3.01
CA ARG A 464 -10.21 -3.25 -3.45
C ARG A 464 -10.18 -4.60 -2.74
N ASN A 465 -8.99 -5.16 -2.59
CA ASN A 465 -8.79 -6.49 -2.02
C ASN A 465 -7.60 -6.49 -1.07
N GLN A 466 -7.88 -6.51 0.23
CA GLN A 466 -6.85 -6.56 1.28
C GLN A 466 -6.31 -7.97 1.53
N PHE A 467 -6.84 -8.97 0.83
CA PHE A 467 -6.37 -10.35 0.96
C PHE A 467 -4.95 -10.47 0.42
N ASN A 468 -4.02 -10.85 1.29
CA ASN A 468 -2.63 -11.03 0.91
C ASN A 468 -2.40 -12.42 0.31
N HIS A 469 -2.38 -12.50 -1.02
CA HIS A 469 -2.18 -13.76 -1.74
C HIS A 469 -0.80 -14.38 -1.48
N VAL A 470 0.21 -13.60 -1.14
CA VAL A 470 1.56 -14.13 -0.85
C VAL A 470 1.56 -15.03 0.38
N THR A 471 0.85 -14.63 1.43
CA THR A 471 0.91 -15.31 2.73
C THR A 471 -0.30 -16.19 3.04
N ARG A 472 -1.44 -15.97 2.37
CA ARG A 472 -2.74 -16.56 2.73
C ARG A 472 -3.42 -17.36 1.62
N ALA A 473 -3.05 -17.17 0.35
CA ALA A 473 -3.63 -17.92 -0.75
C ALA A 473 -2.99 -19.31 -0.87
N TRP A 474 -3.75 -20.32 -0.48
CA TRP A 474 -3.39 -21.72 -0.69
C TRP A 474 -3.85 -22.15 -2.07
N ARG A 475 -2.89 -22.30 -3.01
CA ARG A 475 -3.15 -22.59 -4.43
C ARG A 475 -2.35 -23.79 -4.89
N GLN A 476 -2.84 -24.48 -5.90
CA GLN A 476 -2.12 -25.60 -6.49
C GLN A 476 -0.88 -25.11 -7.24
N PRO A 477 0.33 -25.63 -6.92
CA PRO A 477 1.57 -25.17 -7.54
C PRO A 477 1.76 -25.68 -8.98
N GLY A 478 0.97 -26.64 -9.43
CA GLY A 478 1.19 -27.29 -10.72
C GLY A 478 2.61 -27.84 -10.84
N SER A 479 3.18 -27.77 -12.03
CA SER A 479 4.53 -28.30 -12.31
C SER A 479 5.68 -27.62 -11.57
N SER A 480 5.44 -26.51 -10.82
CA SER A 480 6.50 -25.90 -10.01
C SER A 480 6.91 -26.74 -8.80
N ILE A 481 6.15 -27.80 -8.47
CA ILE A 481 6.49 -28.79 -7.43
C ILE A 481 7.51 -29.85 -7.91
N LYS A 482 7.62 -30.08 -9.21
CA LYS A 482 8.45 -31.15 -9.78
C LYS A 482 9.92 -31.16 -9.30
N PRO A 483 10.62 -30.01 -9.17
CA PRO A 483 12.02 -30.03 -8.72
C PRO A 483 12.22 -30.72 -7.37
N PHE A 484 11.25 -30.68 -6.48
CA PHE A 484 11.33 -31.33 -5.17
C PHE A 484 11.19 -32.86 -5.28
N VAL A 485 10.36 -33.35 -6.21
CA VAL A 485 10.23 -34.78 -6.51
C VAL A 485 11.52 -35.31 -7.18
N TYR A 486 12.10 -34.50 -8.08
CA TYR A 486 13.39 -34.84 -8.70
C TYR A 486 14.52 -34.83 -7.66
N SER A 487 14.54 -33.89 -6.74
CA SER A 487 15.46 -33.85 -5.60
C SER A 487 15.36 -35.12 -4.75
N ALA A 488 14.13 -35.58 -4.45
CA ALA A 488 13.91 -36.83 -3.73
C ALA A 488 14.41 -38.05 -4.50
N ALA A 489 14.32 -38.04 -5.83
CA ALA A 489 14.78 -39.11 -6.68
C ALA A 489 16.31 -39.20 -6.72
N LEU A 490 17.05 -38.11 -6.69
CA LEU A 490 18.51 -38.10 -6.61
C LEU A 490 19.01 -38.89 -5.38
N GLU A 491 18.30 -38.81 -4.25
CA GLU A 491 18.62 -39.59 -3.03
C GLU A 491 18.36 -41.09 -3.16
N LYS A 492 17.69 -41.50 -4.24
CA LYS A 492 17.40 -42.93 -4.57
C LYS A 492 18.22 -43.45 -5.75
N GLY A 493 19.32 -42.76 -6.09
CA GLY A 493 20.25 -43.20 -7.13
C GLY A 493 19.85 -42.79 -8.55
N PHE A 494 18.80 -42.00 -8.74
CA PHE A 494 18.52 -41.40 -10.05
C PHE A 494 19.52 -40.25 -10.31
N SER A 495 19.79 -39.98 -11.57
CA SER A 495 20.63 -38.87 -12.01
C SER A 495 19.95 -38.08 -13.12
N PRO A 496 20.41 -36.89 -13.45
CA PRO A 496 19.87 -36.14 -14.59
C PRO A 496 20.02 -36.89 -15.93
N ALA A 497 21.01 -37.77 -16.06
CA ALA A 497 21.22 -38.62 -17.23
C ALA A 497 20.31 -39.86 -17.29
N THR A 498 19.65 -40.25 -16.19
CA THR A 498 18.75 -41.41 -16.16
C THR A 498 17.69 -41.28 -17.28
N LEU A 499 17.63 -42.31 -18.14
CA LEU A 499 16.66 -42.39 -19.23
C LEU A 499 15.34 -42.99 -18.74
N MET A 500 14.24 -42.32 -19.05
CA MET A 500 12.89 -42.80 -18.78
C MET A 500 12.01 -42.70 -20.03
N ASN A 501 11.10 -43.67 -20.16
CA ASN A 501 10.24 -43.73 -21.35
C ASN A 501 9.07 -42.76 -21.24
N ASP A 502 9.08 -41.73 -22.09
CA ASP A 502 7.96 -40.79 -22.25
C ASP A 502 6.95 -41.38 -23.25
N ALA A 503 6.13 -42.32 -22.79
CA ALA A 503 5.13 -43.03 -23.54
C ALA A 503 3.79 -43.05 -22.79
N PRO A 504 2.65 -43.25 -23.46
CA PRO A 504 1.34 -43.32 -22.82
C PRO A 504 1.35 -44.19 -21.57
N LEU A 505 0.70 -43.71 -20.52
CA LEU A 505 0.61 -44.37 -19.22
C LEU A 505 -0.86 -44.42 -18.81
N SER A 506 -1.36 -45.60 -18.52
CA SER A 506 -2.72 -45.81 -18.00
C SER A 506 -2.63 -46.47 -16.63
N LEU A 507 -3.22 -45.83 -15.64
CA LEU A 507 -3.12 -46.23 -14.23
C LEU A 507 -4.53 -46.47 -13.65
N PRO A 508 -4.72 -47.46 -12.79
CA PRO A 508 -6.01 -47.67 -12.13
C PRO A 508 -6.31 -46.52 -11.14
N GLY A 509 -7.62 -46.23 -10.92
CA GLY A 509 -8.03 -45.34 -9.85
C GLY A 509 -8.24 -43.88 -10.25
N GLY A 510 -8.58 -43.60 -11.51
CA GLY A 510 -9.09 -42.30 -11.93
C GLY A 510 -10.45 -41.96 -11.29
N ALA A 511 -10.87 -40.71 -11.39
CA ALA A 511 -12.24 -40.30 -11.06
C ALA A 511 -13.24 -41.14 -11.89
N ASP A 512 -14.38 -41.47 -11.35
CA ASP A 512 -15.45 -42.22 -11.98
C ASP A 512 -15.09 -43.69 -12.32
N GLY A 513 -14.03 -44.28 -11.71
CA GLY A 513 -13.60 -45.63 -11.93
C GLY A 513 -12.95 -45.91 -13.30
N GLN A 514 -12.71 -44.88 -14.08
CA GLN A 514 -11.95 -44.96 -15.33
C GLN A 514 -10.45 -44.95 -15.04
N PRO A 515 -9.60 -45.56 -15.89
CA PRO A 515 -8.17 -45.40 -15.77
C PRO A 515 -7.73 -43.94 -15.83
N TRP A 516 -6.76 -43.56 -14.98
CA TRP A 516 -6.15 -42.24 -15.06
C TRP A 516 -4.99 -42.27 -16.08
N GLU A 517 -5.06 -41.39 -17.05
CA GLU A 517 -4.09 -41.27 -18.14
C GLU A 517 -3.45 -39.86 -18.10
N PRO A 518 -2.29 -39.69 -17.41
CA PRO A 518 -1.57 -38.44 -17.45
C PRO A 518 -1.07 -38.14 -18.87
N ARG A 519 -1.20 -36.90 -19.32
CA ARG A 519 -0.82 -36.43 -20.65
C ARG A 519 0.22 -35.32 -20.55
N ASN A 520 1.11 -35.26 -21.54
CA ASN A 520 1.99 -34.13 -21.77
C ASN A 520 1.29 -33.09 -22.65
N ASP A 521 1.70 -31.81 -22.53
CA ASP A 521 1.16 -30.74 -23.36
C ASP A 521 1.69 -30.79 -24.79
N ASP A 522 2.88 -31.43 -25.01
CA ASP A 522 3.65 -31.48 -26.26
C ASP A 522 3.81 -32.91 -26.85
N GLY A 523 3.02 -33.87 -26.38
CA GLY A 523 3.05 -35.25 -26.83
C GLY A 523 4.12 -36.11 -26.15
N PHE A 524 4.48 -37.24 -26.78
CA PHE A 524 5.40 -38.25 -26.26
C PHE A 524 6.66 -38.32 -27.11
N ASP A 525 7.83 -38.42 -26.44
CA ASP A 525 9.15 -38.42 -27.10
C ASP A 525 9.91 -39.76 -26.96
N GLY A 526 9.32 -40.78 -26.30
CA GLY A 526 10.03 -42.06 -26.02
C GLY A 526 11.09 -41.89 -24.93
N PRO A 527 12.22 -42.62 -24.99
CA PRO A 527 13.27 -42.52 -23.98
C PRO A 527 13.96 -41.15 -23.97
N ILE A 528 13.81 -40.39 -22.89
CA ILE A 528 14.48 -39.09 -22.66
C ILE A 528 15.13 -39.05 -21.28
N SER A 529 16.14 -38.19 -21.10
CA SER A 529 16.80 -38.01 -19.82
C SER A 529 15.90 -37.25 -18.84
N LEU A 530 16.11 -37.43 -17.53
CA LEU A 530 15.43 -36.66 -16.49
C LEU A 530 15.70 -35.15 -16.62
N ARG A 531 16.90 -34.75 -17.05
CA ARG A 531 17.25 -33.36 -17.35
C ARG A 531 16.31 -32.77 -18.41
N GLU A 532 16.18 -33.45 -19.54
CA GLU A 532 15.29 -33.01 -20.63
C GLU A 532 13.83 -33.00 -20.20
N ALA A 533 13.42 -34.04 -19.45
CA ALA A 533 12.06 -34.17 -18.94
C ALA A 533 11.69 -32.99 -17.99
N LEU A 534 12.60 -32.56 -17.11
CA LEU A 534 12.38 -31.42 -16.25
C LEU A 534 12.38 -30.09 -17.04
N ALA A 535 13.31 -29.93 -17.99
CA ALA A 535 13.42 -28.76 -18.84
C ALA A 535 12.13 -28.50 -19.64
N ARG A 536 11.55 -29.55 -20.21
CA ARG A 536 10.28 -29.52 -20.96
C ARG A 536 9.05 -29.76 -20.09
N SER A 537 9.24 -29.97 -18.79
CA SER A 537 8.14 -30.15 -17.82
C SER A 537 7.24 -31.36 -18.11
N LYS A 538 7.79 -32.48 -18.63
CA LYS A 538 7.04 -33.69 -18.98
C LYS A 538 6.26 -34.25 -17.80
N ASN A 539 4.96 -34.46 -17.97
CA ASN A 539 4.06 -34.93 -16.93
C ASN A 539 4.20 -36.43 -16.70
N VAL A 540 4.24 -37.22 -17.78
CA VAL A 540 4.31 -38.68 -17.70
C VAL A 540 5.60 -39.14 -17.04
N ILE A 541 6.74 -38.55 -17.38
CA ILE A 541 8.02 -38.85 -16.74
C ILE A 541 7.97 -38.52 -15.23
N ALA A 542 7.40 -37.38 -14.85
CA ALA A 542 7.29 -37.02 -13.45
C ALA A 542 6.40 -37.98 -12.65
N VAL A 543 5.32 -38.50 -13.26
CA VAL A 543 4.47 -39.55 -12.65
C VAL A 543 5.20 -40.87 -12.49
N ARG A 544 5.91 -41.34 -13.53
CA ARG A 544 6.74 -42.57 -13.46
C ARG A 544 7.83 -42.44 -12.40
N LEU A 545 8.50 -41.28 -12.35
CA LEU A 545 9.52 -40.97 -11.34
C LEU A 545 8.95 -41.05 -9.92
N LEU A 546 7.81 -40.40 -9.67
CA LEU A 546 7.14 -40.46 -8.37
C LEU A 546 6.68 -41.88 -8.01
N GLN A 547 6.20 -42.65 -8.99
CA GLN A 547 5.84 -44.05 -8.79
C GLN A 547 7.07 -44.88 -8.36
N ALA A 548 8.22 -44.69 -8.99
CA ALA A 548 9.45 -45.39 -8.70
C ALA A 548 10.01 -45.08 -7.28
N ILE A 549 9.93 -43.85 -6.84
CA ILE A 549 10.43 -43.46 -5.50
C ILE A 549 9.41 -43.61 -4.38
N SER A 550 8.14 -43.86 -4.68
CA SER A 550 6.98 -43.96 -3.79
C SER A 550 6.40 -42.58 -3.38
N PRO A 551 5.10 -42.35 -3.59
CA PRO A 551 4.44 -41.10 -3.19
C PRO A 551 4.54 -40.77 -1.67
N PRO A 552 4.39 -41.74 -0.73
CA PRO A 552 4.63 -41.46 0.68
C PRO A 552 6.03 -40.93 1.01
N TYR A 553 7.06 -41.56 0.42
CA TYR A 553 8.44 -41.09 0.59
C TYR A 553 8.64 -39.68 0.06
N ALA A 554 8.14 -39.38 -1.14
CA ALA A 554 8.27 -38.04 -1.72
C ALA A 554 7.50 -36.99 -0.91
N ARG A 555 6.29 -37.29 -0.40
CA ARG A 555 5.54 -36.41 0.48
C ARG A 555 6.32 -36.09 1.77
N ASP A 556 6.90 -37.10 2.40
CA ASP A 556 7.68 -36.93 3.63
C ASP A 556 8.97 -36.13 3.35
N TYR A 557 9.57 -36.31 2.16
CA TYR A 557 10.72 -35.55 1.70
C TYR A 557 10.39 -34.05 1.51
N LEU A 558 9.19 -33.71 1.01
CA LEU A 558 8.73 -32.32 0.85
C LEU A 558 8.77 -31.52 2.17
N GLN A 559 8.57 -32.17 3.33
CA GLN A 559 8.60 -31.49 4.62
C GLN A 559 9.97 -30.84 4.95
N ARG A 560 11.07 -31.39 4.38
CA ARG A 560 12.42 -30.81 4.51
C ARG A 560 12.48 -29.37 4.00
N PHE A 561 11.69 -29.05 2.97
CA PHE A 561 11.59 -27.73 2.37
C PHE A 561 10.59 -26.81 3.08
N GLY A 562 9.88 -27.30 4.08
CA GLY A 562 8.88 -26.55 4.85
C GLY A 562 7.46 -26.68 4.31
N PHE A 563 7.19 -27.60 3.39
CA PHE A 563 5.83 -27.90 2.96
C PHE A 563 5.06 -28.65 4.05
N ASP A 564 3.77 -28.33 4.17
CA ASP A 564 2.86 -29.02 5.08
C ASP A 564 2.38 -30.34 4.44
N ALA A 565 2.78 -31.47 4.99
CA ALA A 565 2.39 -32.79 4.49
C ALA A 565 0.87 -32.99 4.41
N ALA A 566 0.10 -32.35 5.30
CA ALA A 566 -1.37 -32.41 5.30
C ALA A 566 -2.00 -31.74 4.06
N LYS A 567 -1.26 -30.84 3.41
CA LYS A 567 -1.69 -30.14 2.20
C LYS A 567 -1.30 -30.85 0.90
N HIS A 568 -0.55 -31.98 1.00
CA HIS A 568 -0.06 -32.74 -0.17
C HIS A 568 -0.55 -34.19 -0.11
N PRO A 569 -1.31 -34.64 -1.11
CA PRO A 569 -1.79 -36.02 -1.14
C PRO A 569 -0.63 -36.99 -1.43
N ALA A 570 -0.56 -38.10 -0.68
CA ALA A 570 0.44 -39.14 -0.91
C ALA A 570 0.03 -40.08 -2.08
N ASN A 571 -0.20 -39.52 -3.25
CA ASN A 571 -0.55 -40.23 -4.48
C ASN A 571 0.19 -39.63 -5.69
N LEU A 572 0.03 -40.27 -6.86
CA LEU A 572 0.76 -39.89 -8.06
C LEU A 572 0.44 -38.51 -8.63
N THR A 573 -0.73 -37.94 -8.32
CA THR A 573 -1.08 -36.59 -8.78
C THR A 573 -0.27 -35.51 -8.08
N MET A 574 0.37 -35.81 -6.94
CA MET A 574 1.20 -34.89 -6.17
C MET A 574 2.30 -34.23 -7.02
N THR A 575 2.96 -35.03 -7.92
CA THR A 575 4.03 -34.49 -8.78
C THR A 575 3.52 -33.51 -9.85
N LEU A 576 2.21 -33.52 -10.10
CA LEU A 576 1.54 -32.58 -10.99
C LEU A 576 0.98 -31.34 -10.21
N GLY A 577 1.22 -31.31 -8.89
CA GLY A 577 0.88 -30.18 -8.04
C GLY A 577 -0.57 -30.17 -7.54
N SER A 578 -1.17 -31.34 -7.30
CA SER A 578 -2.53 -31.43 -6.71
C SER A 578 -2.59 -31.02 -5.23
N GLY A 579 -1.45 -30.81 -4.56
CA GLY A 579 -1.38 -30.21 -3.23
C GLY A 579 -1.59 -28.69 -3.26
N SER A 580 -1.51 -28.05 -2.10
CA SER A 580 -1.67 -26.58 -1.98
C SER A 580 -0.49 -25.95 -1.27
N VAL A 581 -0.05 -24.81 -1.76
CA VAL A 581 1.06 -24.01 -1.22
C VAL A 581 0.72 -22.52 -1.27
N THR A 582 1.40 -21.71 -0.45
CA THR A 582 1.40 -20.27 -0.63
C THR A 582 2.61 -19.82 -1.44
N PRO A 583 2.56 -18.64 -2.12
CA PRO A 583 3.74 -18.09 -2.80
C PRO A 583 4.95 -17.95 -1.88
N LEU A 584 4.75 -17.55 -0.62
CA LEU A 584 5.81 -17.46 0.37
C LEU A 584 6.45 -18.82 0.69
N GLN A 585 5.63 -19.84 0.88
CA GLN A 585 6.11 -21.21 1.09
C GLN A 585 6.95 -21.69 -0.08
N MET A 586 6.50 -21.42 -1.30
CA MET A 586 7.24 -21.76 -2.52
C MET A 586 8.58 -20.99 -2.58
N ALA A 587 8.61 -19.71 -2.22
CA ALA A 587 9.85 -18.92 -2.20
C ALA A 587 10.86 -19.48 -1.18
N THR A 588 10.42 -19.80 0.03
CA THR A 588 11.31 -20.41 1.04
C THR A 588 11.80 -21.79 0.66
N ALA A 589 10.97 -22.60 -0.02
CA ALA A 589 11.35 -23.90 -0.53
C ALA A 589 12.40 -23.81 -1.65
N TYR A 590 12.23 -22.88 -2.61
CA TYR A 590 13.24 -22.64 -3.65
C TYR A 590 14.54 -22.03 -3.10
N ALA A 591 14.48 -21.32 -1.98
CA ALA A 591 15.69 -20.82 -1.31
C ALA A 591 16.63 -21.95 -0.89
N VAL A 592 16.12 -23.14 -0.57
CA VAL A 592 16.93 -24.32 -0.24
C VAL A 592 17.81 -24.73 -1.43
N PHE A 593 17.31 -24.68 -2.65
CA PHE A 593 18.12 -24.93 -3.84
C PHE A 593 19.09 -23.76 -4.10
N ALA A 594 18.59 -22.52 -3.92
CA ALA A 594 19.37 -21.32 -4.16
C ALA A 594 20.58 -21.17 -3.25
N ASN A 595 20.55 -21.64 -2.01
CA ASN A 595 21.59 -21.44 -1.01
C ASN A 595 22.44 -22.69 -0.70
N GLY A 596 22.25 -23.77 -1.45
CA GLY A 596 23.02 -25.02 -1.30
C GLY A 596 22.53 -25.93 -0.21
N GLY A 597 21.23 -25.93 0.12
CA GLY A 597 20.58 -26.93 0.97
C GLY A 597 20.09 -26.46 2.33
N PHE A 598 20.09 -25.18 2.62
CA PHE A 598 19.66 -24.63 3.92
C PHE A 598 18.23 -24.09 3.87
N LYS A 599 17.44 -24.43 4.89
CA LYS A 599 16.13 -23.82 5.10
C LYS A 599 16.26 -22.43 5.71
N VAL A 600 15.49 -21.46 5.22
CA VAL A 600 15.43 -20.11 5.75
C VAL A 600 14.04 -19.82 6.31
N SER A 601 13.99 -18.92 7.31
CA SER A 601 12.75 -18.40 7.86
C SER A 601 12.50 -16.99 7.32
N PRO A 602 11.30 -16.68 6.80
CA PRO A 602 10.99 -15.35 6.33
C PRO A 602 11.15 -14.30 7.44
N ARG A 603 11.83 -13.19 7.16
CA ARG A 603 12.06 -12.09 8.10
C ARG A 603 11.67 -10.77 7.46
N LEU A 604 10.68 -10.09 8.04
CA LEU A 604 10.15 -8.84 7.50
C LEU A 604 10.65 -7.62 8.27
N ILE A 605 10.67 -7.68 9.61
CA ILE A 605 11.07 -6.57 10.46
C ILE A 605 12.57 -6.66 10.75
N GLU A 606 13.27 -5.55 10.52
CA GLU A 606 14.71 -5.40 10.82
C GLU A 606 14.93 -4.71 12.16
N LYS A 607 14.15 -3.64 12.44
CA LYS A 607 14.33 -2.79 13.60
C LYS A 607 13.05 -2.08 13.99
N ILE A 608 12.82 -1.92 15.30
CA ILE A 608 11.74 -1.11 15.86
C ILE A 608 12.38 -0.02 16.74
N THR A 609 12.00 1.24 16.54
CA THR A 609 12.40 2.36 17.37
C THR A 609 11.18 3.08 17.95
N ASP A 610 11.40 3.86 19.01
CA ASP A 610 10.41 4.81 19.51
C ASP A 610 10.39 6.09 18.63
N ALA A 611 9.50 7.03 18.95
CA ALA A 611 9.38 8.31 18.26
C ALA A 611 10.64 9.19 18.36
N ARG A 612 11.56 8.92 19.29
CA ARG A 612 12.83 9.63 19.47
C ARG A 612 13.99 8.96 18.76
N GLY A 613 13.75 7.80 18.12
CA GLY A 613 14.78 7.03 17.43
C GLY A 613 15.52 6.03 18.32
N ASN A 614 15.16 5.87 19.60
CA ASN A 614 15.77 4.87 20.45
C ASN A 614 15.37 3.47 19.99
N VAL A 615 16.33 2.56 19.85
CA VAL A 615 16.07 1.19 19.42
C VAL A 615 15.38 0.42 20.55
N LEU A 616 14.18 -0.08 20.26
CA LEU A 616 13.39 -0.92 21.16
C LEU A 616 13.61 -2.41 20.89
N TRP A 617 13.80 -2.75 19.63
CA TRP A 617 14.10 -4.11 19.17
C TRP A 617 14.88 -4.06 17.86
N GLN A 618 15.77 -5.03 17.66
CA GLN A 618 16.51 -5.23 16.43
C GLN A 618 16.65 -6.72 16.16
N ALA A 619 16.49 -7.12 14.90
CA ALA A 619 16.68 -8.50 14.50
C ALA A 619 18.12 -8.94 14.78
N PRO A 620 18.33 -10.13 15.36
CA PRO A 620 19.67 -10.67 15.53
C PRO A 620 20.28 -10.96 14.16
N PRO A 621 21.60 -10.85 14.01
CA PRO A 621 22.25 -11.27 12.77
C PRO A 621 21.99 -12.79 12.55
N PRO A 622 21.87 -13.22 11.29
CA PRO A 622 21.69 -14.63 11.00
C PRO A 622 22.87 -15.44 11.57
N PRO A 623 22.59 -16.59 12.20
CA PRO A 623 23.66 -17.42 12.76
C PRO A 623 24.56 -17.95 11.62
N PRO A 624 25.84 -18.21 11.89
CA PRO A 624 26.72 -18.90 10.96
C PRO A 624 26.13 -20.26 10.58
N ARG A 625 26.12 -20.58 9.27
CA ARG A 625 25.62 -21.85 8.78
C ARG A 625 26.63 -22.97 9.07
N GLN A 626 26.10 -24.10 9.52
CA GLN A 626 26.85 -25.32 9.74
C GLN A 626 26.31 -26.40 8.79
N ASP A 627 27.16 -27.25 8.22
CA ASP A 627 26.77 -28.23 7.24
C ASP A 627 25.71 -29.23 7.74
N GLU A 628 25.71 -29.50 9.04
CA GLU A 628 24.73 -30.36 9.69
C GLU A 628 23.31 -29.78 9.70
N GLN A 629 23.18 -28.48 9.48
CA GLN A 629 21.88 -27.78 9.39
C GLN A 629 21.26 -27.85 7.98
N ARG A 630 21.94 -28.46 7.02
CA ARG A 630 21.38 -28.66 5.70
C ARG A 630 20.17 -29.59 5.76
N VAL A 631 19.11 -29.21 5.10
CA VAL A 631 17.90 -30.03 4.98
C VAL A 631 17.94 -30.97 3.78
N ILE A 632 18.80 -30.66 2.80
CA ILE A 632 19.20 -31.56 1.70
C ILE A 632 20.72 -31.44 1.51
N ASP A 633 21.32 -32.50 0.94
CA ASP A 633 22.74 -32.53 0.63
C ASP A 633 23.14 -31.38 -0.33
N ALA A 634 24.34 -30.81 -0.15
CA ALA A 634 24.89 -29.81 -1.05
C ALA A 634 24.97 -30.26 -2.51
N ARG A 635 25.27 -31.56 -2.71
CA ARG A 635 25.30 -32.22 -4.03
C ARG A 635 23.93 -32.25 -4.70
N ASN A 636 22.87 -32.52 -3.89
CA ASN A 636 21.48 -32.46 -4.34
C ASN A 636 21.10 -31.07 -4.83
N ALA A 637 21.36 -30.05 -3.96
CA ALA A 637 21.07 -28.65 -4.30
C ALA A 637 21.82 -28.22 -5.57
N PHE A 638 23.09 -28.64 -5.76
CA PHE A 638 23.89 -28.34 -6.94
C PHE A 638 23.33 -28.96 -8.22
N ILE A 639 22.98 -30.25 -8.16
CA ILE A 639 22.44 -30.98 -9.34
C ILE A 639 21.08 -30.40 -9.74
N ILE A 640 20.18 -30.17 -8.78
CA ILE A 640 18.88 -29.51 -9.06
C ILE A 640 19.06 -28.11 -9.60
N ASP A 641 19.99 -27.32 -9.07
CA ASP A 641 20.33 -25.99 -9.63
C ASP A 641 20.71 -26.09 -11.10
N SER A 642 21.58 -27.06 -11.45
CA SER A 642 21.99 -27.26 -12.84
C SER A 642 20.82 -27.65 -13.76
N MET A 643 19.87 -28.45 -13.28
CA MET A 643 18.67 -28.81 -14.03
C MET A 643 17.69 -27.64 -14.15
N LEU A 644 17.52 -26.80 -13.11
CA LEU A 644 16.68 -25.63 -13.13
C LEU A 644 17.22 -24.52 -14.04
N ARG A 645 18.54 -24.42 -14.19
CA ARG A 645 19.18 -23.55 -15.20
C ARG A 645 18.81 -23.98 -16.61
N GLU A 646 18.75 -25.30 -16.86
CA GLU A 646 18.31 -25.83 -18.15
C GLU A 646 16.88 -25.45 -18.50
N VAL A 647 15.94 -25.51 -17.52
CA VAL A 647 14.55 -25.04 -17.70
C VAL A 647 14.49 -23.61 -18.20
N VAL A 648 15.38 -22.74 -17.68
CA VAL A 648 15.40 -21.31 -18.00
C VAL A 648 16.23 -20.99 -19.23
N SER A 649 17.23 -21.79 -19.58
CA SER A 649 18.06 -21.56 -20.77
C SER A 649 17.38 -22.02 -22.07
N ARG A 650 16.77 -23.21 -22.10
CA ARG A 650 16.16 -23.79 -23.30
C ARG A 650 14.80 -24.47 -23.10
N GLY A 651 14.34 -24.58 -21.84
CA GLY A 651 13.07 -25.22 -21.49
C GLY A 651 11.90 -24.22 -21.45
N THR A 652 10.90 -24.55 -20.62
CA THR A 652 9.64 -23.77 -20.50
C THR A 652 9.83 -22.34 -19.98
N GLY A 653 10.99 -22.03 -19.38
CA GLY A 653 11.37 -20.72 -18.86
C GLY A 653 12.33 -19.93 -19.76
N ALA A 654 12.62 -20.38 -20.99
CA ALA A 654 13.68 -19.84 -21.87
C ALA A 654 13.58 -18.33 -22.12
N GLN A 655 12.37 -17.75 -22.05
CA GLN A 655 12.15 -16.32 -22.19
C GLN A 655 12.94 -15.50 -21.14
N ALA A 656 13.20 -16.06 -19.94
CA ALA A 656 13.97 -15.37 -18.91
C ALA A 656 15.42 -15.16 -19.34
N SER A 657 16.14 -16.19 -19.80
CA SER A 657 17.50 -16.05 -20.30
C SER A 657 17.59 -15.14 -21.49
N GLN A 658 16.64 -15.21 -22.42
CA GLN A 658 16.59 -14.35 -23.61
C GLN A 658 16.41 -12.87 -23.24
N ARG A 659 15.56 -12.55 -22.26
CA ARG A 659 15.23 -11.17 -21.89
C ARG A 659 16.20 -10.55 -20.88
N LEU A 660 16.85 -11.35 -20.02
CA LEU A 660 17.79 -10.88 -18.99
C LEU A 660 19.26 -11.07 -19.39
N ALA A 661 19.56 -11.88 -20.45
CA ALA A 661 20.90 -12.15 -20.95
C ALA A 661 21.87 -12.63 -19.85
N ARG A 662 21.42 -13.57 -18.99
CA ARG A 662 22.19 -14.13 -17.87
C ARG A 662 22.16 -15.64 -17.89
N SER A 663 23.26 -16.29 -17.49
CA SER A 663 23.44 -17.74 -17.43
C SER A 663 23.17 -18.34 -16.04
N ASP A 664 23.08 -17.52 -14.99
CA ASP A 664 22.89 -17.95 -13.61
C ASP A 664 21.42 -17.97 -13.15
N LEU A 665 20.50 -17.81 -14.08
CA LEU A 665 19.07 -17.91 -13.78
C LEU A 665 18.68 -19.39 -13.65
N ALA A 666 17.91 -19.71 -12.61
CA ALA A 666 17.34 -21.02 -12.36
C ALA A 666 15.87 -20.89 -11.96
N GLY A 667 15.01 -21.77 -12.42
CA GLY A 667 13.60 -21.68 -12.07
C GLY A 667 12.70 -22.67 -12.79
N LYS A 668 11.43 -22.67 -12.44
CA LYS A 668 10.41 -23.58 -12.99
C LYS A 668 9.08 -22.90 -13.16
N THR A 669 8.45 -23.10 -14.30
CA THR A 669 7.06 -22.77 -14.57
C THR A 669 6.10 -23.74 -13.88
N GLY A 670 4.97 -23.24 -13.41
CA GLY A 670 3.84 -24.04 -12.94
C GLY A 670 2.56 -23.63 -13.67
N THR A 671 1.79 -24.60 -14.08
CA THR A 671 0.44 -24.39 -14.63
C THR A 671 -0.42 -25.53 -14.09
N THR A 672 -1.59 -25.17 -13.57
CA THR A 672 -2.56 -26.17 -13.13
C THR A 672 -3.45 -26.61 -14.28
N SER A 673 -4.18 -27.73 -14.09
CA SER A 673 -5.18 -28.18 -15.05
C SER A 673 -6.14 -27.03 -15.38
N ASP A 674 -6.57 -26.96 -16.64
CA ASP A 674 -7.45 -25.92 -17.19
C ASP A 674 -6.93 -24.47 -17.02
N ALA A 675 -5.60 -24.32 -16.78
CA ALA A 675 -4.95 -23.03 -16.58
C ALA A 675 -5.66 -22.16 -15.50
N VAL A 676 -5.95 -22.73 -14.34
CA VAL A 676 -6.58 -22.02 -13.23
C VAL A 676 -5.57 -21.15 -12.48
N ASP A 677 -4.32 -21.63 -12.35
CA ASP A 677 -3.21 -20.97 -11.69
C ASP A 677 -1.97 -20.95 -12.58
N GLY A 678 -1.35 -19.79 -12.72
CA GLY A 678 -0.06 -19.62 -13.38
C GLY A 678 1.04 -19.28 -12.37
N TRP A 679 2.15 -20.04 -12.38
CA TRP A 679 3.27 -19.87 -11.47
C TRP A 679 4.60 -19.73 -12.19
N PHE A 680 5.49 -18.95 -11.61
CA PHE A 680 6.92 -19.08 -11.85
C PHE A 680 7.67 -18.91 -10.53
N ALA A 681 8.50 -19.90 -10.20
CA ALA A 681 9.39 -19.87 -9.04
C ALA A 681 10.84 -20.01 -9.53
N GLY A 682 11.72 -19.10 -9.13
CA GLY A 682 13.10 -19.13 -9.59
C GLY A 682 14.00 -18.18 -8.82
N TYR A 683 15.29 -18.22 -9.14
CA TYR A 683 16.32 -17.46 -8.45
C TYR A 683 17.52 -17.14 -9.35
N ALA A 684 18.33 -16.18 -8.91
CA ALA A 684 19.67 -15.93 -9.39
C ALA A 684 20.51 -15.30 -8.27
N GLY A 685 21.76 -15.77 -8.11
CA GLY A 685 22.56 -15.34 -6.94
C GLY A 685 21.85 -15.66 -5.63
N ASN A 686 21.68 -14.64 -4.79
CA ASN A 686 20.98 -14.74 -3.51
C ASN A 686 19.51 -14.25 -3.56
N VAL A 687 18.97 -13.96 -4.75
CA VAL A 687 17.58 -13.49 -4.91
C VAL A 687 16.70 -14.64 -5.34
N VAL A 688 15.74 -15.02 -4.49
CA VAL A 688 14.69 -15.97 -4.82
C VAL A 688 13.39 -15.22 -4.98
N ALA A 689 12.68 -15.45 -6.09
CA ALA A 689 11.41 -14.79 -6.34
C ALA A 689 10.36 -15.76 -6.88
N VAL A 690 9.12 -15.54 -6.46
CA VAL A 690 7.95 -16.31 -6.90
C VAL A 690 6.86 -15.37 -7.34
N ALA A 691 6.33 -15.62 -8.53
CA ALA A 691 5.15 -14.95 -9.07
C ALA A 691 4.00 -15.96 -9.24
N TRP A 692 2.80 -15.51 -8.96
CA TRP A 692 1.55 -16.23 -9.18
C TRP A 692 0.52 -15.32 -9.83
N MET A 693 -0.34 -15.87 -10.69
CA MET A 693 -1.52 -15.18 -11.24
C MET A 693 -2.69 -16.15 -11.30
N GLY A 694 -3.88 -15.68 -10.90
CA GLY A 694 -5.10 -16.46 -10.89
C GLY A 694 -6.33 -15.60 -10.54
N HIS A 695 -7.50 -16.22 -10.48
CA HIS A 695 -8.71 -15.60 -9.96
C HIS A 695 -8.88 -15.94 -8.48
N ASP A 696 -9.48 -15.04 -7.68
CA ASP A 696 -9.82 -15.31 -6.28
C ASP A 696 -10.74 -16.52 -6.17
N GLN A 697 -11.79 -16.56 -6.97
CA GLN A 697 -12.60 -17.76 -7.18
C GLN A 697 -11.98 -18.56 -8.32
N PRO A 698 -11.50 -19.80 -8.06
CA PRO A 698 -10.81 -20.59 -9.06
C PRO A 698 -11.63 -20.78 -10.33
N LYS A 699 -11.17 -20.22 -11.44
CA LYS A 699 -11.70 -20.43 -12.80
C LYS A 699 -10.56 -20.36 -13.81
N SER A 700 -10.78 -20.93 -15.00
CA SER A 700 -9.78 -20.93 -16.07
C SER A 700 -9.36 -19.52 -16.47
N LEU A 701 -8.05 -19.33 -16.64
CA LEU A 701 -7.44 -18.11 -17.18
C LEU A 701 -7.45 -18.08 -18.73
N GLY A 702 -7.82 -19.18 -19.37
CA GLY A 702 -7.90 -19.33 -20.83
C GLY A 702 -7.00 -20.40 -21.40
N GLY A 703 -7.42 -21.03 -22.49
CA GLY A 703 -6.78 -22.23 -23.06
C GLY A 703 -5.36 -22.03 -23.64
N ARG A 704 -4.83 -20.82 -23.68
CA ARG A 704 -3.46 -20.50 -24.13
C ARG A 704 -2.62 -19.82 -23.06
N GLU A 705 -3.10 -19.83 -21.81
CA GLU A 705 -2.42 -19.20 -20.70
C GLU A 705 -1.67 -20.26 -19.87
N PHE A 706 -0.40 -20.00 -19.65
CA PHE A 706 0.54 -20.87 -18.94
C PHE A 706 1.35 -20.05 -17.94
N GLY A 707 2.01 -20.67 -17.00
CA GLY A 707 2.94 -19.97 -16.11
C GLY A 707 3.99 -19.15 -16.86
N ALA A 708 4.38 -19.59 -18.08
CA ALA A 708 5.30 -18.87 -18.96
C ALA A 708 4.72 -17.56 -19.53
N THR A 709 3.39 -17.45 -19.71
CA THR A 709 2.72 -16.25 -20.24
C THR A 709 2.15 -15.35 -19.14
N LEU A 710 1.92 -15.91 -17.95
CA LEU A 710 1.28 -15.24 -16.81
C LEU A 710 2.29 -14.74 -15.79
N ALA A 711 2.99 -15.66 -15.11
CA ALA A 711 3.84 -15.39 -13.96
C ALA A 711 5.30 -15.09 -14.32
N LEU A 712 5.85 -15.78 -15.34
CA LEU A 712 7.23 -15.57 -15.78
C LEU A 712 7.52 -14.12 -16.20
N PRO A 713 6.66 -13.40 -16.95
CA PRO A 713 6.90 -12.02 -17.29
C PRO A 713 6.99 -11.11 -16.05
N ILE A 714 6.19 -11.33 -14.99
CA ILE A 714 6.26 -10.60 -13.71
C ILE A 714 7.65 -10.82 -13.09
N TRP A 715 8.07 -12.08 -13.00
CA TRP A 715 9.38 -12.45 -12.46
C TRP A 715 10.54 -11.83 -13.24
N ILE A 716 10.51 -11.84 -14.57
CA ILE A 716 11.54 -11.23 -15.44
C ILE A 716 11.63 -9.73 -15.20
N ASP A 717 10.49 -9.04 -15.16
CA ASP A 717 10.46 -7.58 -15.00
C ASP A 717 11.04 -7.16 -13.65
N TYR A 718 10.75 -7.88 -12.57
CA TYR A 718 11.37 -7.65 -11.26
C TYR A 718 12.87 -7.99 -11.26
N MET A 719 13.26 -9.17 -11.76
CA MET A 719 14.66 -9.61 -11.72
C MET A 719 15.59 -8.71 -12.53
N ARG A 720 15.07 -8.03 -13.55
CA ARG A 720 15.84 -6.99 -14.28
C ARG A 720 16.35 -5.91 -13.34
N GLN A 721 15.52 -5.45 -12.40
CA GLN A 721 15.90 -4.47 -11.39
C GLN A 721 16.77 -5.10 -10.31
N ALA A 722 16.33 -6.23 -9.75
CA ALA A 722 17.00 -6.88 -8.63
C ALA A 722 18.42 -7.37 -8.95
N LEU A 723 18.71 -7.68 -10.22
CA LEU A 723 20.03 -8.15 -10.69
C LEU A 723 20.85 -7.05 -11.38
N SER A 724 20.32 -5.83 -11.47
CA SER A 724 21.05 -4.73 -12.11
C SER A 724 22.38 -4.48 -11.40
N GLY A 725 23.48 -4.44 -12.17
CA GLY A 725 24.83 -4.24 -11.64
C GLY A 725 25.41 -5.41 -10.83
N LYS A 726 24.67 -6.52 -10.67
CA LYS A 726 25.16 -7.68 -9.93
C LYS A 726 25.90 -8.64 -10.85
N PRO A 727 27.06 -9.20 -10.44
CA PRO A 727 27.80 -10.17 -11.22
C PRO A 727 27.00 -11.47 -11.43
N ILE A 728 27.35 -12.23 -12.49
CA ILE A 728 26.84 -13.57 -12.71
C ILE A 728 27.43 -14.49 -11.62
N SER A 729 26.56 -15.24 -10.96
CA SER A 729 26.96 -16.18 -9.91
C SER A 729 27.25 -17.56 -10.51
N GLU A 730 28.51 -17.97 -10.41
CA GLU A 730 28.93 -19.34 -10.79
C GLU A 730 28.96 -20.23 -9.55
N ARG A 731 28.35 -21.41 -9.66
CA ARG A 731 28.42 -22.45 -8.63
C ARG A 731 29.45 -23.48 -9.00
N LYS A 732 30.34 -23.78 -8.08
CA LYS A 732 31.31 -24.87 -8.22
C LYS A 732 30.67 -26.19 -7.73
N PRO A 733 30.96 -27.30 -8.39
CA PRO A 733 30.50 -28.59 -7.92
C PRO A 733 31.07 -28.87 -6.51
N PRO A 734 30.25 -29.31 -5.56
CA PRO A 734 30.72 -29.72 -4.25
C PRO A 734 31.48 -31.07 -4.36
N PRO A 735 32.29 -31.47 -3.36
CA PRO A 735 32.88 -32.79 -3.30
C PRO A 735 31.83 -33.89 -3.36
N GLY A 736 32.13 -35.02 -3.98
CA GLY A 736 31.25 -36.20 -4.06
C GLY A 736 30.28 -36.17 -5.23
N VAL A 737 30.49 -35.29 -6.24
CA VAL A 737 29.80 -35.34 -7.53
C VAL A 737 30.81 -35.47 -8.68
N SER A 738 30.44 -36.16 -9.70
CA SER A 738 31.23 -36.33 -10.91
C SER A 738 30.35 -36.28 -12.15
N VAL A 739 30.98 -36.16 -13.30
CA VAL A 739 30.29 -36.20 -14.60
C VAL A 739 30.37 -37.64 -15.15
N VAL A 740 29.24 -38.29 -15.41
CA VAL A 740 29.10 -39.57 -16.05
C VAL A 740 28.06 -39.42 -17.15
N ASP A 741 28.36 -39.95 -18.35
CA ASP A 741 27.49 -39.84 -19.55
C ASP A 741 27.09 -38.38 -19.88
N GLY A 742 27.99 -37.43 -19.56
CA GLY A 742 27.79 -36.00 -19.84
C GLY A 742 26.98 -35.25 -18.78
N ASP A 743 26.61 -35.90 -17.67
CA ASP A 743 25.79 -35.25 -16.63
C ASP A 743 26.29 -35.57 -15.20
N TRP A 744 25.80 -34.79 -14.24
CA TRP A 744 26.19 -34.85 -12.83
C TRP A 744 25.57 -36.06 -12.14
N VAL A 745 26.40 -36.84 -11.39
CA VAL A 745 25.96 -37.98 -10.59
C VAL A 745 26.68 -37.98 -9.25
N TYR A 746 26.06 -38.49 -8.21
CA TYR A 746 26.75 -38.76 -6.93
C TYR A 746 27.83 -39.84 -7.12
N ASP A 747 28.97 -39.67 -6.47
CA ASP A 747 30.09 -40.61 -6.62
C ASP A 747 29.75 -42.06 -6.25
N GLU A 748 28.88 -42.25 -5.24
CA GLU A 748 28.37 -43.56 -4.85
C GLU A 748 27.46 -44.21 -5.89
N PHE A 749 26.87 -43.43 -6.80
CA PHE A 749 25.97 -43.96 -7.85
C PHE A 749 26.58 -43.99 -9.26
N LYS A 750 27.90 -43.86 -9.37
CA LYS A 750 28.60 -43.93 -10.69
C LYS A 750 28.54 -45.30 -11.34
N GLY A 751 28.48 -46.37 -10.52
CA GLY A 751 28.52 -47.75 -10.97
C GLY A 751 27.15 -48.36 -11.26
N ASP A 752 26.99 -49.60 -10.87
CA ASP A 752 25.74 -50.35 -11.04
C ASP A 752 24.71 -50.04 -9.95
N ASP A 753 25.10 -49.31 -8.91
CA ASP A 753 24.19 -48.84 -7.82
C ASP A 753 23.31 -47.66 -8.23
N GLY A 754 23.60 -47.02 -9.37
CA GLY A 754 22.80 -45.93 -9.94
C GLY A 754 21.71 -46.41 -10.90
N VAL A 755 20.58 -45.67 -10.94
CA VAL A 755 19.49 -45.99 -11.89
C VAL A 755 19.79 -45.36 -13.25
N LYS A 756 20.21 -46.16 -14.20
CA LYS A 756 20.54 -45.70 -15.56
C LYS A 756 19.33 -45.60 -16.48
N THR A 757 18.39 -46.51 -16.35
CA THR A 757 17.16 -46.56 -17.17
C THR A 757 15.97 -47.03 -16.33
N LEU A 758 14.78 -46.54 -16.67
CA LEU A 758 13.52 -46.98 -16.10
C LEU A 758 12.46 -47.08 -17.21
N ASP A 759 11.80 -48.25 -17.33
CA ASP A 759 10.75 -48.53 -18.33
C ASP A 759 11.21 -48.33 -19.80
N VAL A 760 12.52 -48.45 -20.06
CA VAL A 760 13.07 -48.32 -21.40
C VAL A 760 13.38 -49.75 -21.91
N GLU A 761 12.73 -50.18 -23.00
CA GLU A 761 13.13 -51.41 -23.71
C GLU A 761 14.51 -51.16 -24.31
N VAL A 762 15.53 -51.83 -23.76
CA VAL A 762 16.87 -51.84 -24.36
C VAL A 762 16.81 -52.70 -25.60
N SER A 763 17.03 -52.11 -26.77
CA SER A 763 17.10 -52.87 -28.02
C SER A 763 18.06 -54.06 -27.83
N PRO A 764 17.66 -55.30 -28.18
CA PRO A 764 18.53 -56.50 -28.06
C PRO A 764 19.91 -56.31 -28.68
N LEU A 765 20.00 -55.49 -29.73
CA LEU A 765 21.27 -55.17 -30.42
C LEU A 765 22.22 -54.34 -29.54
N LYS A 766 21.70 -53.42 -28.76
CA LYS A 766 22.51 -52.57 -27.86
C LYS A 766 23.00 -53.37 -26.64
N SER A 767 22.16 -54.27 -26.10
CA SER A 767 22.56 -55.17 -25.02
C SER A 767 23.62 -56.14 -25.45
N ILE A 768 23.58 -56.67 -26.73
CA ILE A 768 24.59 -57.47 -27.30
C ILE A 768 25.90 -56.69 -27.54
N PHE A 769 25.84 -55.45 -28.01
CA PHE A 769 27.03 -54.60 -28.18
C PHE A 769 27.69 -54.26 -26.86
N ASP A 770 26.91 -53.95 -25.81
CA ASP A 770 27.41 -53.66 -24.47
C ASP A 770 27.98 -54.90 -23.79
N ALA A 771 27.37 -56.06 -24.00
CA ALA A 771 27.92 -57.34 -23.56
C ALA A 771 29.24 -57.75 -24.31
N ILE A 772 29.34 -57.47 -25.59
CA ILE A 772 30.56 -57.67 -26.41
C ILE A 772 31.64 -56.70 -25.95
N ARG A 773 31.30 -55.43 -25.68
CA ARG A 773 32.25 -54.44 -25.18
C ARG A 773 32.77 -54.76 -23.76
N LYS A 774 31.89 -55.30 -22.90
CA LYS A 774 32.24 -55.77 -21.55
C LYS A 774 33.09 -57.06 -21.59
N ALA A 775 32.90 -57.94 -22.61
CA ALA A 775 33.62 -59.15 -22.77
C ALA A 775 35.02 -58.95 -23.40
N PHE A 776 35.22 -57.91 -24.20
CA PHE A 776 36.46 -57.66 -24.93
C PHE A 776 37.31 -56.52 -24.35
N GLY A 777 36.96 -56.01 -23.14
CA GLY A 777 37.81 -55.12 -22.31
C GLY A 777 38.35 -53.93 -23.08
N GLY A 778 37.51 -52.91 -23.24
CA GLY A 778 37.93 -51.65 -23.76
C GLY A 778 37.62 -50.50 -22.78
#